data_bf25a35a2954ef0da789033299228ec7
#
_entry.id   bf25a35a2954ef0da789033299228ec7
#
_cell.length_a   1.000
_cell.length_b   1.000
_cell.length_c   1.000
_cell.angle_alpha   90.00
_cell.angle_beta   90.00
_cell.angle_gamma   90.00
#
_symmetry.space_group_name_H-M   'P 1'
#
loop_
_entity.id
_entity.type
_entity.pdbx_description
1 polymer ?
#
loop_
_entity_poly.entity_id
_entity_poly.type
_entity_poly.pdbx_seq_one_letter_code
_entity_poly.pdbx_strand_id
1 'polypeptide(L)'
;MKRSMKFIAAFLLLPCVATAQVTDSIQQYGRGISFDMKESTVAGAMATSEQISHKTSIDPSNSLYGLIPGLQVLQNGGYAWDDGATLYIRGVGTSNSSTPLILVDGFEREISSLTVQEIESVTVLKDAASLALYGIRGANGVVYIKTKRGAVHAPVINFGYEFNFSTPNRLPDFVDGYTYAQALNEGMKNDGLSPRYSQRELDAFRDQTYPEFYPNVDWWDEALRDHAYGNNVNFSISGGGERVQYYAQLNYLNNLGIYQPTEENDGYSTQLKYSKMNIRTNLDIKVSNTTKVKLNLLGVFSENNRPQSDISTVFGALYQVPSGAFPIKTSQNIWGGTTVYSNNPIANIAGSGYLRTQGRTLYADMSINQDLSSLLPGLSATVNVGYDSYGFYQEGNVRTFAYQSAVKGWDGAEDTYTKLREESDYTFDTSLKTMNSHFNFSAQTNYDRSWGEHKLNATLLYSMDKKIGQGQNNKYAFMDVVAQGHYTYKNRYILDFALSGSASSVLEPGNRWGIFPSIGAGWILSEEDWLKSDNLNLLKLRASYGIAGRADFDANLYKYYFGSGNSYYFKDTPTSQSGMKEYRIAVDGLTYEKSHKLNVGVDLMAWNKLSLTVDGYYDHRTDILVDGSGAISSVFGMTVPMRNDGIINSYGVDVAANWTDHIGDFTYQIGGQFSFARNEIIEMNEEYRPYDYLKRTGHSVGQIFGYEVEGIYQSQEEIDQRDVKVGSINSIFYFLHKAAE
;
A
#
# COMPACT_ATOMS: atom_id res chain seq x y z
N MET A 1 -18.40 -33.12 15.55
CA MET A 1 -19.25 -33.72 14.48
C MET A 1 -18.97 -33.00 13.18
N LYS A 2 -18.23 -33.58 12.25
CA LYS A 2 -17.89 -32.99 10.94
C LYS A 2 -19.13 -32.97 10.04
N ARG A 3 -19.70 -31.81 9.76
CA ARG A 3 -20.69 -31.63 8.69
C ARG A 3 -19.95 -31.12 7.44
N SER A 4 -19.72 -32.01 6.51
CA SER A 4 -19.30 -31.66 5.16
C SER A 4 -20.51 -31.10 4.39
N MET A 5 -20.58 -29.79 4.23
CA MET A 5 -21.49 -29.15 3.28
C MET A 5 -20.87 -29.18 1.89
N LYS A 6 -21.44 -29.97 0.99
CA LYS A 6 -21.12 -29.94 -0.43
C LYS A 6 -21.84 -28.74 -1.07
N PHE A 7 -21.10 -27.70 -1.39
CA PHE A 7 -21.62 -26.62 -2.23
C PHE A 7 -21.67 -27.09 -3.69
N ILE A 8 -22.87 -27.17 -4.23
CA ILE A 8 -23.13 -27.28 -5.66
C ILE A 8 -23.06 -25.86 -6.23
N ALA A 9 -21.95 -25.51 -6.86
CA ALA A 9 -21.85 -24.27 -7.62
C ALA A 9 -22.61 -24.44 -8.94
N ALA A 10 -23.77 -23.82 -9.04
CA ALA A 10 -24.46 -23.64 -10.31
C ALA A 10 -23.77 -22.52 -11.10
N PHE A 11 -22.98 -22.88 -12.09
CA PHE A 11 -22.45 -21.94 -13.08
C PHE A 11 -23.60 -21.46 -13.97
N LEU A 12 -24.12 -20.27 -13.73
CA LEU A 12 -24.89 -19.52 -14.71
C LEU A 12 -23.92 -18.87 -15.70
N LEU A 13 -23.71 -19.52 -16.85
CA LEU A 13 -23.05 -18.95 -18.02
C LEU A 13 -24.00 -17.89 -18.62
N LEU A 14 -23.81 -16.63 -18.24
CA LEU A 14 -24.29 -15.50 -19.02
C LEU A 14 -23.34 -15.27 -20.20
N PRO A 15 -23.81 -15.14 -21.43
CA PRO A 15 -22.95 -14.82 -22.57
C PRO A 15 -22.49 -13.37 -22.41
N CYS A 16 -21.26 -13.19 -21.96
CA CYS A 16 -20.59 -11.89 -22.04
C CYS A 16 -20.08 -11.74 -23.47
N VAL A 17 -20.81 -11.00 -24.30
CA VAL A 17 -20.35 -10.60 -25.64
C VAL A 17 -19.34 -9.47 -25.43
N ALA A 18 -18.12 -9.82 -25.09
CA ALA A 18 -16.99 -8.90 -25.16
C ALA A 18 -16.35 -9.05 -26.52
N THR A 19 -16.72 -8.20 -27.45
CA THR A 19 -15.93 -7.97 -28.66
C THR A 19 -14.66 -7.24 -28.25
N ALA A 20 -13.65 -7.98 -27.79
CA ALA A 20 -12.30 -7.46 -27.70
C ALA A 20 -11.75 -7.31 -29.12
N GLN A 21 -12.15 -6.27 -29.83
CA GLN A 21 -11.35 -5.76 -30.91
C GLN A 21 -10.01 -5.36 -30.28
N VAL A 22 -8.91 -5.88 -30.85
CA VAL A 22 -7.57 -5.29 -30.68
C VAL A 22 -7.61 -3.95 -31.44
N THR A 23 -8.36 -3.02 -30.93
CA THR A 23 -8.47 -1.66 -31.44
C THR A 23 -7.32 -0.87 -30.84
N ASP A 24 -6.74 -0.02 -31.65
CA ASP A 24 -5.74 1.00 -31.41
C ASP A 24 -5.67 1.42 -29.92
N SER A 25 -4.87 0.69 -29.14
CA SER A 25 -4.70 1.00 -27.73
C SER A 25 -3.72 2.15 -27.62
N ILE A 26 -4.23 3.28 -27.14
CA ILE A 26 -3.43 4.47 -26.85
C ILE A 26 -2.61 4.20 -25.58
N GLN A 27 -1.29 4.18 -25.73
CA GLN A 27 -0.36 4.11 -24.60
C GLN A 27 -0.22 5.48 -23.96
N GLN A 28 -0.53 5.58 -22.66
CA GLN A 28 -0.30 6.81 -21.91
C GLN A 28 1.17 6.87 -21.47
N TYR A 29 1.82 8.01 -21.75
CA TYR A 29 3.16 8.34 -21.22
C TYR A 29 3.05 9.18 -19.94
N GLY A 30 1.85 9.62 -19.61
CA GLY A 30 1.57 10.54 -18.52
C GLY A 30 1.69 12.02 -18.94
N ARG A 31 1.33 12.93 -18.02
CA ARG A 31 1.33 14.38 -18.24
C ARG A 31 0.59 14.84 -19.51
N GLY A 32 -0.45 14.08 -19.92
CA GLY A 32 -1.24 14.36 -21.11
C GLY A 32 -0.60 13.91 -22.43
N ILE A 33 0.54 13.23 -22.38
CA ILE A 33 1.24 12.68 -23.55
C ILE A 33 0.77 11.25 -23.75
N SER A 34 0.37 10.90 -24.97
CA SER A 34 -0.06 9.56 -25.34
C SER A 34 0.23 9.31 -26.80
N PHE A 35 0.59 8.07 -27.13
CA PHE A 35 0.86 7.61 -28.49
C PHE A 35 0.14 6.30 -28.76
N ASP A 36 -0.01 5.95 -30.04
CA ASP A 36 -0.44 4.60 -30.44
C ASP A 36 0.55 3.57 -29.86
N MET A 37 0.04 2.45 -29.33
CA MET A 37 0.87 1.37 -28.79
C MET A 37 1.87 0.84 -29.80
N LYS A 38 1.52 0.83 -31.12
CA LYS A 38 2.43 0.43 -32.19
C LYS A 38 3.63 1.37 -32.28
N GLU A 39 3.42 2.66 -32.10
CA GLU A 39 4.46 3.71 -32.22
C GLU A 39 5.16 3.98 -30.88
N SER A 40 4.79 3.33 -29.78
CA SER A 40 5.38 3.54 -28.45
C SER A 40 6.66 2.74 -28.24
N THR A 41 7.68 3.37 -27.64
CA THR A 41 8.90 2.69 -27.15
C THR A 41 8.80 2.30 -25.68
N VAL A 42 7.77 2.76 -24.97
CA VAL A 42 7.59 2.59 -23.53
C VAL A 42 7.16 1.17 -23.17
N ALA A 43 7.76 0.65 -22.10
CA ALA A 43 7.31 -0.57 -21.43
C ALA A 43 6.13 -0.24 -20.50
N GLY A 44 4.97 0.05 -21.07
CA GLY A 44 3.73 0.32 -20.34
C GLY A 44 2.81 -0.89 -20.33
N ALA A 45 2.03 -1.02 -19.28
CA ALA A 45 0.96 -2.00 -19.19
C ALA A 45 -0.29 -1.35 -18.60
N MET A 46 -1.47 -1.76 -19.05
CA MET A 46 -2.73 -1.12 -18.70
C MET A 46 -3.78 -2.17 -18.32
N ALA A 47 -4.56 -1.88 -17.27
CA ALA A 47 -5.81 -2.57 -16.95
C ALA A 47 -7.00 -1.65 -17.26
N THR A 48 -8.03 -2.22 -17.89
CA THR A 48 -9.27 -1.51 -18.25
C THR A 48 -10.28 -1.54 -17.09
N SER A 49 -11.27 -0.64 -17.14
CA SER A 49 -12.40 -0.62 -16.21
C SER A 49 -13.08 -1.98 -16.05
N GLU A 50 -13.26 -2.71 -17.15
CA GLU A 50 -13.87 -4.04 -17.15
C GLU A 50 -13.05 -5.02 -16.30
N GLN A 51 -11.74 -5.11 -16.54
CA GLN A 51 -10.83 -6.01 -15.81
C GLN A 51 -10.78 -5.66 -14.31
N ILE A 52 -10.75 -4.37 -13.98
CA ILE A 52 -10.67 -3.90 -12.59
C ILE A 52 -11.97 -4.15 -11.84
N SER A 53 -13.13 -4.06 -12.53
CA SER A 53 -14.46 -4.21 -11.92
C SER A 53 -14.84 -5.64 -11.54
N HIS A 54 -14.07 -6.63 -11.98
CA HIS A 54 -14.31 -8.05 -11.61
C HIS A 54 -13.99 -8.35 -10.13
N LYS A 55 -13.34 -7.43 -9.43
CA LYS A 55 -12.98 -7.59 -8.02
C LYS A 55 -13.66 -6.51 -7.19
N THR A 56 -14.34 -6.94 -6.13
CA THR A 56 -14.90 -6.02 -5.13
C THR A 56 -13.85 -5.73 -4.07
N SER A 57 -13.53 -4.46 -3.87
CA SER A 57 -12.66 -4.00 -2.79
C SER A 57 -13.08 -2.60 -2.32
N ILE A 58 -12.75 -2.26 -1.09
CA ILE A 58 -12.96 -0.93 -0.52
C ILE A 58 -11.95 0.04 -1.12
N ASP A 59 -10.70 -0.41 -1.23
CA ASP A 59 -9.59 0.31 -1.84
C ASP A 59 -9.29 -0.27 -3.24
N PRO A 60 -9.39 0.54 -4.31
CA PRO A 60 -9.13 0.07 -5.66
C PRO A 60 -7.72 -0.51 -5.89
N SER A 61 -6.74 -0.24 -5.03
CA SER A 61 -5.40 -0.83 -5.13
C SER A 61 -5.43 -2.36 -5.13
N ASN A 62 -6.30 -2.96 -4.32
CA ASN A 62 -6.51 -4.40 -4.26
C ASN A 62 -7.11 -4.98 -5.54
N SER A 63 -7.96 -4.21 -6.23
CA SER A 63 -8.55 -4.65 -7.50
C SER A 63 -7.52 -4.80 -8.61
N LEU A 64 -6.32 -4.25 -8.45
CA LEU A 64 -5.22 -4.34 -9.42
C LEU A 64 -4.42 -5.65 -9.31
N TYR A 65 -4.65 -6.46 -8.28
CA TYR A 65 -3.91 -7.72 -8.06
C TYR A 65 -4.00 -8.65 -9.26
N GLY A 66 -2.83 -9.00 -9.82
CA GLY A 66 -2.70 -9.92 -10.94
C GLY A 66 -3.24 -9.39 -12.28
N LEU A 67 -3.47 -8.08 -12.47
CA LEU A 67 -3.98 -7.52 -13.72
C LEU A 67 -2.90 -6.91 -14.62
N ILE A 68 -1.83 -6.39 -14.04
CA ILE A 68 -0.84 -5.58 -14.77
C ILE A 68 0.56 -6.20 -14.59
N PRO A 69 1.22 -6.66 -15.68
CA PRO A 69 2.56 -7.23 -15.59
C PRO A 69 3.58 -6.21 -15.08
N GLY A 70 4.40 -6.64 -14.13
CA GLY A 70 5.38 -5.79 -13.45
C GLY A 70 4.83 -4.98 -12.27
N LEU A 71 3.53 -5.03 -12.00
CA LEU A 71 2.91 -4.47 -10.80
C LEU A 71 2.70 -5.57 -9.75
N GLN A 72 3.36 -5.42 -8.61
CA GLN A 72 3.14 -6.25 -7.43
C GLN A 72 2.16 -5.53 -6.50
N VAL A 73 1.16 -6.27 -6.04
CA VAL A 73 0.09 -5.78 -5.16
C VAL A 73 0.12 -6.63 -3.90
N LEU A 74 0.48 -6.05 -2.77
CA LEU A 74 0.56 -6.74 -1.49
C LEU A 74 -0.50 -6.17 -0.56
N GLN A 75 -1.54 -6.94 -0.29
CA GLN A 75 -2.55 -6.57 0.69
C GLN A 75 -1.96 -6.65 2.11
N ASN A 76 -2.00 -5.54 2.85
CA ASN A 76 -1.40 -5.43 4.16
C ASN A 76 -2.40 -5.65 5.31
N GLY A 77 -3.69 -5.57 5.03
CA GLY A 77 -4.76 -5.68 6.02
C GLY A 77 -6.05 -6.20 5.41
N GLY A 78 -7.10 -6.26 6.21
CA GLY A 78 -8.43 -6.67 5.79
C GLY A 78 -9.48 -6.11 6.76
N TYR A 79 -9.25 -4.89 7.26
CA TYR A 79 -10.18 -4.23 8.15
C TYR A 79 -11.39 -3.67 7.39
N ALA A 80 -12.48 -3.40 8.11
CA ALA A 80 -13.69 -2.85 7.50
C ALA A 80 -13.47 -1.53 6.76
N TRP A 81 -12.40 -0.79 7.07
CA TRP A 81 -12.04 0.51 6.47
C TRP A 81 -10.74 0.51 5.69
N ASP A 82 -9.94 -0.54 5.78
CA ASP A 82 -8.62 -0.61 5.18
C ASP A 82 -8.32 -2.03 4.72
N ASP A 83 -8.62 -2.27 3.46
CA ASP A 83 -8.18 -3.43 2.71
C ASP A 83 -7.11 -3.04 1.66
N GLY A 84 -6.51 -1.85 1.83
CA GLY A 84 -5.55 -1.29 0.90
C GLY A 84 -4.31 -2.16 0.71
N ALA A 85 -3.75 -2.08 -0.48
CA ALA A 85 -2.55 -2.80 -0.85
C ALA A 85 -1.37 -1.85 -1.06
N THR A 86 -0.19 -2.29 -0.66
CA THR A 86 1.06 -1.64 -1.07
C THR A 86 1.40 -2.06 -2.50
N LEU A 87 1.68 -1.07 -3.34
CA LEU A 87 2.02 -1.26 -4.74
C LEU A 87 3.53 -1.14 -4.93
N TYR A 88 4.12 -2.08 -5.69
CA TYR A 88 5.51 -2.00 -6.14
C TYR A 88 5.58 -2.24 -7.63
N ILE A 89 6.37 -1.44 -8.33
CA ILE A 89 6.64 -1.63 -9.76
C ILE A 89 8.01 -2.26 -9.92
N ARG A 90 8.04 -3.50 -10.45
CA ARG A 90 9.27 -4.29 -10.63
C ARG A 90 10.03 -4.54 -9.32
N GLY A 91 9.28 -4.67 -8.22
CA GLY A 91 9.80 -5.01 -6.91
C GLY A 91 10.33 -3.81 -6.12
N VAL A 92 11.15 -4.12 -5.12
CA VAL A 92 11.76 -3.13 -4.21
C VAL A 92 13.10 -2.70 -4.80
N GLY A 93 13.26 -1.42 -5.11
CA GLY A 93 14.45 -0.88 -5.74
C GLY A 93 15.30 0.03 -4.82
N THR A 94 14.91 0.23 -3.57
CA THR A 94 15.63 1.06 -2.58
C THR A 94 15.42 0.51 -1.18
N SER A 95 16.35 0.76 -0.26
CA SER A 95 16.16 0.48 1.17
C SER A 95 15.17 1.43 1.86
N ASN A 96 14.77 2.51 1.18
CA ASN A 96 13.73 3.44 1.61
C ASN A 96 12.35 3.04 1.09
N SER A 97 11.38 3.95 1.01
CA SER A 97 10.07 3.65 0.40
C SER A 97 10.22 3.37 -1.09
N SER A 98 9.71 2.23 -1.55
CA SER A 98 9.65 1.84 -2.97
C SER A 98 8.25 2.00 -3.58
N THR A 99 7.33 2.70 -2.91
CA THR A 99 6.00 2.97 -3.44
C THR A 99 6.05 3.86 -4.69
N PRO A 100 5.28 3.55 -5.75
CA PRO A 100 5.24 4.35 -6.95
C PRO A 100 4.50 5.67 -6.74
N LEU A 101 4.74 6.62 -7.64
CA LEU A 101 3.93 7.84 -7.73
C LEU A 101 2.55 7.50 -8.30
N ILE A 102 1.48 7.80 -7.57
CA ILE A 102 0.10 7.58 -8.01
C ILE A 102 -0.49 8.87 -8.52
N LEU A 103 -0.97 8.85 -9.76
CA LEU A 103 -1.57 10.01 -10.42
C LEU A 103 -3.00 9.70 -10.85
N VAL A 104 -3.94 10.56 -10.49
CA VAL A 104 -5.34 10.51 -10.94
C VAL A 104 -5.58 11.70 -11.87
N ASP A 105 -5.87 11.41 -13.13
CA ASP A 105 -6.03 12.43 -14.20
C ASP A 105 -4.85 13.40 -14.30
N GLY A 106 -3.64 12.95 -13.91
CA GLY A 106 -2.40 13.74 -13.95
C GLY A 106 -2.02 14.45 -12.65
N PHE A 107 -2.84 14.36 -11.61
CA PHE A 107 -2.61 14.94 -10.28
C PHE A 107 -2.27 13.84 -9.28
N GLU A 108 -1.30 14.10 -8.40
CA GLU A 108 -0.92 13.14 -7.35
C GLU A 108 -2.03 13.09 -6.28
N ARG A 109 -2.67 11.92 -6.15
CA ARG A 109 -3.81 11.68 -5.26
C ARG A 109 -3.79 10.26 -4.73
N GLU A 110 -4.40 10.04 -3.56
CA GLU A 110 -4.52 8.72 -2.96
C GLU A 110 -5.54 7.86 -3.72
N ILE A 111 -5.14 6.63 -4.10
CA ILE A 111 -6.02 5.67 -4.78
C ILE A 111 -7.19 5.26 -3.89
N SER A 112 -7.00 5.20 -2.57
CA SER A 112 -8.03 4.89 -1.57
C SER A 112 -9.21 5.88 -1.55
N SER A 113 -9.00 7.09 -2.07
CA SER A 113 -10.07 8.08 -2.23
C SER A 113 -11.03 7.76 -3.37
N LEU A 114 -10.63 6.89 -4.29
CA LEU A 114 -11.44 6.51 -5.43
C LEU A 114 -12.37 5.33 -5.12
N THR A 115 -13.25 5.03 -6.07
CA THR A 115 -14.01 3.77 -6.15
C THR A 115 -13.67 3.08 -7.47
N VAL A 116 -13.77 1.76 -7.50
CA VAL A 116 -13.51 0.96 -8.72
C VAL A 116 -14.39 1.44 -9.88
N GLN A 117 -15.64 1.82 -9.58
CA GLN A 117 -16.67 2.20 -10.56
C GLN A 117 -16.35 3.51 -11.31
N GLU A 118 -15.52 4.41 -10.73
CA GLU A 118 -15.14 5.67 -11.38
C GLU A 118 -13.88 5.58 -12.25
N ILE A 119 -13.15 4.45 -12.17
CA ILE A 119 -11.91 4.25 -12.91
C ILE A 119 -12.22 3.81 -14.34
N GLU A 120 -11.63 4.47 -15.34
CA GLU A 120 -11.66 4.07 -16.76
C GLU A 120 -10.51 3.11 -17.09
N SER A 121 -9.31 3.45 -16.64
CA SER A 121 -8.11 2.61 -16.84
C SER A 121 -7.03 2.94 -15.83
N VAL A 122 -6.15 1.95 -15.59
CA VAL A 122 -4.93 2.12 -14.81
C VAL A 122 -3.74 1.71 -15.66
N THR A 123 -2.82 2.64 -15.90
CA THR A 123 -1.58 2.41 -16.66
C THR A 123 -0.39 2.46 -15.72
N VAL A 124 0.51 1.49 -15.85
CA VAL A 124 1.76 1.44 -15.08
C VAL A 124 2.93 1.79 -16.00
N LEU A 125 3.66 2.84 -15.64
CA LEU A 125 4.87 3.30 -16.33
C LEU A 125 6.10 2.77 -15.60
N LYS A 126 6.97 2.05 -16.32
CA LYS A 126 8.02 1.22 -15.72
C LYS A 126 9.44 1.55 -16.17
N ASP A 127 9.59 2.17 -17.33
CA ASP A 127 10.88 2.40 -17.98
C ASP A 127 11.32 3.87 -18.04
N ALA A 128 12.58 4.10 -18.38
CA ALA A 128 13.14 5.43 -18.40
C ALA A 128 12.47 6.39 -19.40
N ALA A 129 11.99 5.89 -20.54
CA ALA A 129 11.40 6.75 -21.58
C ALA A 129 10.14 7.48 -21.07
N SER A 130 9.36 6.82 -20.22
CA SER A 130 8.17 7.42 -19.56
C SER A 130 8.52 8.12 -18.24
N LEU A 131 9.45 7.56 -17.44
CA LEU A 131 9.72 8.01 -16.08
C LEU A 131 10.55 9.29 -16.02
N ALA A 132 11.38 9.57 -17.04
CA ALA A 132 12.12 10.83 -17.13
C ALA A 132 11.19 12.07 -17.15
N LEU A 133 9.94 11.93 -17.60
CA LEU A 133 8.94 13.01 -17.55
C LEU A 133 8.58 13.42 -16.11
N TYR A 134 8.87 12.59 -15.13
CA TYR A 134 8.61 12.82 -13.71
C TYR A 134 9.87 13.15 -12.91
N GLY A 135 11.04 13.18 -13.58
CA GLY A 135 12.31 13.64 -13.03
C GLY A 135 12.63 13.04 -11.67
N ILE A 136 12.72 13.90 -10.66
CA ILE A 136 13.10 13.54 -9.28
C ILE A 136 12.04 12.71 -8.53
N ARG A 137 10.90 12.39 -9.15
CA ARG A 137 9.84 11.57 -8.54
C ARG A 137 9.58 10.27 -9.30
N GLY A 138 10.33 10.00 -10.38
CA GLY A 138 10.07 8.89 -11.29
C GLY A 138 10.71 7.55 -10.93
N ALA A 139 11.72 7.50 -10.05
CA ALA A 139 12.55 6.31 -9.86
C ALA A 139 11.79 5.02 -9.49
N ASN A 140 10.71 5.13 -8.69
CA ASN A 140 9.90 3.98 -8.27
C ASN A 140 8.80 3.59 -9.26
N GLY A 141 8.71 4.28 -10.42
CA GLY A 141 7.63 4.11 -11.37
C GLY A 141 6.40 4.95 -11.08
N VAL A 142 5.43 4.91 -12.00
CA VAL A 142 4.21 5.70 -11.91
C VAL A 142 3.00 4.81 -12.18
N VAL A 143 1.96 4.93 -11.34
CA VAL A 143 0.62 4.38 -11.56
C VAL A 143 -0.28 5.52 -12.00
N TYR A 144 -0.65 5.53 -13.27
CA TYR A 144 -1.50 6.55 -13.86
C TYR A 144 -2.95 6.06 -13.97
N ILE A 145 -3.85 6.68 -13.23
CA ILE A 145 -5.28 6.35 -13.17
C ILE A 145 -6.05 7.38 -13.98
N LYS A 146 -6.81 6.92 -14.94
CA LYS A 146 -7.74 7.72 -15.71
C LYS A 146 -9.14 7.48 -15.20
N THR A 147 -9.91 8.57 -14.96
CA THR A 147 -11.29 8.46 -14.51
C THR A 147 -12.28 8.56 -15.67
N LYS A 148 -13.48 7.97 -15.49
CA LYS A 148 -14.55 7.96 -16.49
C LYS A 148 -15.01 9.38 -16.83
N ARG A 149 -15.32 9.60 -18.10
CA ARG A 149 -15.78 10.87 -18.64
C ARG A 149 -17.04 10.72 -19.48
N GLY A 150 -17.68 11.81 -19.76
CA GLY A 150 -18.78 11.86 -20.74
C GLY A 150 -18.28 11.73 -22.18
N ALA A 151 -19.19 11.39 -23.07
CA ALA A 151 -18.98 11.37 -24.50
C ALA A 151 -20.21 11.92 -25.23
N VAL A 152 -20.10 12.10 -26.56
CA VAL A 152 -21.22 12.59 -27.39
C VAL A 152 -22.22 11.46 -27.61
N HIS A 153 -23.17 11.33 -26.69
CA HIS A 153 -24.30 10.40 -26.77
C HIS A 153 -25.45 10.87 -25.88
N ALA A 154 -26.63 10.29 -26.06
CA ALA A 154 -27.76 10.49 -25.16
C ALA A 154 -27.39 10.07 -23.73
N PRO A 155 -28.02 10.65 -22.71
CA PRO A 155 -27.75 10.30 -21.33
C PRO A 155 -27.86 8.79 -21.08
N VAL A 156 -26.79 8.19 -20.52
CA VAL A 156 -26.76 6.80 -20.07
C VAL A 156 -26.70 6.80 -18.56
N ILE A 157 -27.66 6.15 -17.95
CA ILE A 157 -27.76 5.99 -16.50
C ILE A 157 -27.36 4.58 -16.14
N ASN A 158 -26.42 4.44 -15.20
CA ASN A 158 -26.03 3.17 -14.63
C ASN A 158 -26.36 3.16 -13.14
N PHE A 159 -26.97 2.08 -12.69
CA PHE A 159 -27.19 1.78 -11.29
C PHE A 159 -26.59 0.42 -10.96
N GLY A 160 -25.82 0.36 -9.90
CA GLY A 160 -25.21 -0.87 -9.39
C GLY A 160 -25.47 -1.01 -7.90
N TYR A 161 -25.77 -2.23 -7.48
CA TYR A 161 -25.82 -2.60 -6.08
C TYR A 161 -25.01 -3.89 -5.89
N GLU A 162 -24.08 -3.84 -4.95
CA GLU A 162 -23.25 -4.99 -4.58
C GLU A 162 -23.46 -5.28 -3.10
N PHE A 163 -23.75 -6.52 -2.80
CA PHE A 163 -23.75 -7.06 -1.45
C PHE A 163 -22.58 -8.02 -1.34
N ASN A 164 -21.75 -7.84 -0.32
CA ASN A 164 -20.66 -8.74 -0.06
C ASN A 164 -20.69 -9.25 1.38
N PHE A 165 -20.14 -10.43 1.58
CA PHE A 165 -19.83 -10.96 2.90
C PHE A 165 -18.37 -11.43 2.89
N SER A 166 -17.70 -11.20 3.99
CA SER A 166 -16.29 -11.56 4.17
C SER A 166 -16.16 -12.51 5.33
N THR A 167 -15.29 -13.49 5.22
CA THR A 167 -14.96 -14.44 6.28
C THR A 167 -13.48 -14.32 6.61
N PRO A 168 -13.06 -14.52 7.86
CA PRO A 168 -11.66 -14.68 8.20
C PRO A 168 -11.04 -15.79 7.35
N ASN A 169 -9.94 -15.50 6.67
CA ASN A 169 -9.29 -16.49 5.81
C ASN A 169 -8.60 -17.59 6.63
N ARG A 170 -8.02 -17.19 7.76
CA ARG A 170 -7.35 -18.12 8.67
C ARG A 170 -7.39 -17.55 10.08
N LEU A 171 -7.91 -18.33 11.01
CA LEU A 171 -7.82 -18.08 12.45
C LEU A 171 -6.83 -19.07 13.05
N PRO A 172 -6.07 -18.69 14.09
CA PRO A 172 -5.23 -19.62 14.83
C PRO A 172 -6.10 -20.60 15.64
N ASP A 173 -5.62 -21.80 15.82
CA ASP A 173 -6.24 -22.82 16.67
C ASP A 173 -5.46 -22.89 17.99
N PHE A 174 -6.11 -22.60 19.09
CA PHE A 174 -5.51 -22.59 20.43
C PHE A 174 -5.99 -23.79 21.24
N VAL A 175 -5.12 -24.29 22.12
CA VAL A 175 -5.46 -25.35 23.04
C VAL A 175 -6.45 -24.87 24.10
N ASP A 176 -7.28 -25.80 24.59
CA ASP A 176 -8.21 -25.55 25.68
C ASP A 176 -7.50 -25.29 27.03
N GLY A 177 -8.26 -24.80 28.02
CA GLY A 177 -7.72 -24.44 29.33
C GLY A 177 -7.09 -25.63 30.08
N TYR A 178 -7.62 -26.83 29.92
CA TYR A 178 -7.08 -28.05 30.53
C TYR A 178 -5.74 -28.46 29.91
N THR A 179 -5.67 -28.54 28.59
CA THR A 179 -4.45 -28.84 27.85
C THR A 179 -3.34 -27.81 28.15
N TYR A 180 -3.71 -26.52 28.19
CA TYR A 180 -2.80 -25.45 28.58
C TYR A 180 -2.25 -25.65 30.00
N ALA A 181 -3.14 -25.93 30.99
CA ALA A 181 -2.73 -26.11 32.37
C ALA A 181 -1.81 -27.33 32.57
N GLN A 182 -2.08 -28.44 31.84
CA GLN A 182 -1.18 -29.61 31.84
C GLN A 182 0.19 -29.30 31.25
N ALA A 183 0.21 -28.65 30.10
CA ALA A 183 1.46 -28.26 29.41
C ALA A 183 2.30 -27.32 30.27
N LEU A 184 1.66 -26.34 30.95
CA LEU A 184 2.33 -25.44 31.87
C LEU A 184 2.95 -26.19 33.05
N ASN A 185 2.21 -27.12 33.66
CA ASN A 185 2.73 -27.93 34.75
C ASN A 185 3.92 -28.80 34.32
N GLU A 186 3.85 -29.39 33.13
CA GLU A 186 4.96 -30.19 32.60
C GLU A 186 6.19 -29.32 32.30
N GLY A 187 5.99 -28.13 31.72
CA GLY A 187 7.06 -27.13 31.51
C GLY A 187 7.73 -26.73 32.83
N MET A 188 6.96 -26.41 33.87
CA MET A 188 7.50 -26.08 35.18
C MET A 188 8.26 -27.22 35.81
N LYS A 189 7.76 -28.45 35.67
CA LYS A 189 8.45 -29.66 36.17
C LYS A 189 9.78 -29.85 35.45
N ASN A 190 9.84 -29.64 34.14
CA ASN A 190 11.08 -29.72 33.36
C ASN A 190 12.11 -28.67 33.79
N ASP A 191 11.63 -27.49 34.21
CA ASP A 191 12.45 -26.42 34.78
C ASP A 191 12.83 -26.64 36.25
N GLY A 192 12.43 -27.77 36.85
CA GLY A 192 12.69 -28.09 38.25
C GLY A 192 11.84 -27.28 39.24
N LEU A 193 10.76 -26.67 38.78
CA LEU A 193 9.82 -25.88 39.57
C LEU A 193 8.63 -26.78 40.04
N SER A 194 7.96 -26.33 41.09
CA SER A 194 6.71 -26.96 41.52
C SER A 194 5.60 -26.69 40.49
N PRO A 195 4.72 -27.67 40.20
CA PRO A 195 3.59 -27.49 39.34
C PRO A 195 2.72 -26.28 39.76
N ARG A 196 2.22 -25.51 38.80
CA ARG A 196 1.36 -24.37 39.05
C ARG A 196 -0.02 -24.79 39.53
N TYR A 197 -0.56 -25.87 38.95
CA TYR A 197 -1.90 -26.39 39.22
C TYR A 197 -1.80 -27.75 39.91
N SER A 198 -2.54 -27.93 41.02
CA SER A 198 -2.74 -29.21 41.67
C SER A 198 -3.60 -30.15 40.81
N GLN A 199 -3.61 -31.44 41.11
CA GLN A 199 -4.48 -32.40 40.41
C GLN A 199 -5.97 -32.03 40.49
N ARG A 200 -6.42 -31.54 41.63
CA ARG A 200 -7.78 -31.07 41.88
C ARG A 200 -8.17 -29.90 40.97
N GLU A 201 -7.25 -29.00 40.73
CA GLU A 201 -7.44 -27.86 39.81
C GLU A 201 -7.43 -28.30 38.35
N LEU A 202 -6.55 -29.26 37.98
CA LEU A 202 -6.58 -29.86 36.64
C LEU A 202 -7.92 -30.60 36.37
N ASP A 203 -8.42 -31.34 37.38
CA ASP A 203 -9.74 -31.97 37.24
C ASP A 203 -10.87 -30.93 37.10
N ALA A 204 -10.78 -29.79 37.82
CA ALA A 204 -11.73 -28.70 37.69
C ALA A 204 -11.69 -28.06 36.28
N PHE A 205 -10.51 -27.88 35.67
CA PHE A 205 -10.39 -27.46 34.27
C PHE A 205 -11.00 -28.47 33.31
N ARG A 206 -10.70 -29.76 33.46
CA ARG A 206 -11.20 -30.81 32.57
C ARG A 206 -12.72 -30.94 32.63
N ASP A 207 -13.27 -31.00 33.85
CA ASP A 207 -14.69 -31.28 34.10
C ASP A 207 -15.53 -30.01 34.11
N GLN A 208 -14.90 -28.81 33.98
CA GLN A 208 -15.54 -27.48 34.03
C GLN A 208 -16.46 -27.30 35.26
N THR A 209 -16.04 -27.84 36.41
CA THR A 209 -16.84 -27.83 37.65
C THR A 209 -16.96 -26.42 38.23
N TYR A 210 -15.92 -25.58 38.04
CA TYR A 210 -15.85 -24.19 38.52
C TYR A 210 -15.36 -23.26 37.39
N PRO A 211 -16.18 -23.01 36.34
CA PRO A 211 -15.72 -22.31 35.14
C PRO A 211 -15.34 -20.84 35.36
N GLU A 212 -15.74 -20.24 36.47
CA GLU A 212 -15.33 -18.90 36.84
C GLU A 212 -13.85 -18.85 37.30
N PHE A 213 -13.38 -19.91 37.98
CA PHE A 213 -12.04 -19.99 38.54
C PHE A 213 -11.08 -20.80 37.69
N TYR A 214 -11.60 -21.76 36.95
CA TYR A 214 -10.89 -22.64 36.00
C TYR A 214 -11.56 -22.62 34.65
N PRO A 215 -11.50 -21.44 33.96
CA PRO A 215 -12.23 -21.22 32.72
C PRO A 215 -11.64 -21.99 31.55
N ASN A 216 -12.48 -22.13 30.52
CA ASN A 216 -12.10 -22.59 29.19
C ASN A 216 -12.74 -21.68 28.16
N VAL A 217 -12.11 -20.52 27.88
CA VAL A 217 -12.65 -19.49 27.00
C VAL A 217 -11.95 -19.61 25.64
N ASP A 218 -12.73 -19.84 24.60
CA ASP A 218 -12.25 -19.62 23.23
C ASP A 218 -12.37 -18.14 22.91
N TRP A 219 -11.27 -17.41 23.10
CA TRP A 219 -11.23 -15.95 22.92
C TRP A 219 -11.55 -15.53 21.48
N TRP A 220 -11.23 -16.37 20.49
CA TRP A 220 -11.47 -16.03 19.09
C TRP A 220 -12.95 -16.20 18.71
N ASP A 221 -13.59 -17.27 19.17
CA ASP A 221 -15.02 -17.51 18.97
C ASP A 221 -15.86 -16.45 19.70
N GLU A 222 -15.47 -16.08 20.92
CA GLU A 222 -16.18 -15.07 21.71
C GLU A 222 -15.97 -13.64 21.18
N ALA A 223 -14.84 -13.35 20.56
CA ALA A 223 -14.52 -12.02 20.05
C ALA A 223 -15.02 -11.76 18.65
N LEU A 224 -15.08 -12.79 17.78
CA LEU A 224 -15.29 -12.63 16.34
C LEU A 224 -16.50 -13.41 15.84
N ARG A 225 -17.22 -12.80 14.92
CA ARG A 225 -18.28 -13.46 14.12
C ARG A 225 -17.68 -14.16 12.92
N ASP A 226 -18.33 -15.20 12.44
CA ASP A 226 -17.92 -15.92 11.22
C ASP A 226 -17.94 -15.05 9.96
N HIS A 227 -18.76 -13.99 9.95
CA HIS A 227 -18.99 -13.17 8.75
C HIS A 227 -19.09 -11.69 9.07
N ALA A 228 -18.52 -10.89 8.17
CA ALA A 228 -18.74 -9.44 8.05
C ALA A 228 -19.55 -9.17 6.78
N TYR A 229 -20.29 -8.06 6.76
CA TYR A 229 -21.18 -7.70 5.66
C TYR A 229 -20.86 -6.32 5.13
N GLY A 230 -20.99 -6.17 3.81
CA GLY A 230 -20.83 -4.89 3.15
C GLY A 230 -21.87 -4.65 2.06
N ASN A 231 -22.15 -3.38 1.82
CA ASN A 231 -23.03 -2.92 0.76
C ASN A 231 -22.34 -1.80 -0.01
N ASN A 232 -22.46 -1.81 -1.32
CA ASN A 232 -21.95 -0.77 -2.20
C ASN A 232 -23.06 -0.40 -3.20
N VAL A 233 -23.50 0.84 -3.15
CA VAL A 233 -24.49 1.41 -4.07
C VAL A 233 -23.80 2.41 -4.97
N ASN A 234 -23.93 2.22 -6.27
CA ASN A 234 -23.36 3.11 -7.26
C ASN A 234 -24.44 3.63 -8.22
N PHE A 235 -24.48 4.91 -8.40
CA PHE A 235 -25.30 5.59 -9.41
C PHE A 235 -24.41 6.48 -10.25
N SER A 236 -24.49 6.35 -11.57
CA SER A 236 -23.76 7.25 -12.46
C SER A 236 -24.60 7.64 -13.67
N ILE A 237 -24.34 8.83 -14.17
CA ILE A 237 -24.91 9.34 -15.40
C ILE A 237 -23.80 9.92 -16.27
N SER A 238 -23.77 9.54 -17.54
CA SER A 238 -22.84 10.09 -18.53
C SER A 238 -23.58 10.45 -19.80
N GLY A 239 -23.04 11.41 -20.53
CA GLY A 239 -23.61 11.83 -21.80
C GLY A 239 -23.07 13.18 -22.24
N GLY A 240 -23.72 13.75 -23.22
CA GLY A 240 -23.40 15.09 -23.66
C GLY A 240 -23.58 15.30 -25.16
N GLY A 241 -23.41 16.54 -25.55
CA GLY A 241 -23.38 16.97 -26.94
C GLY A 241 -21.98 17.41 -27.37
N GLU A 242 -21.88 18.01 -28.55
CA GLU A 242 -20.60 18.50 -29.10
C GLU A 242 -19.93 19.60 -28.23
N ARG A 243 -20.71 20.35 -27.46
CA ARG A 243 -20.21 21.48 -26.66
C ARG A 243 -19.91 21.11 -25.22
N VAL A 244 -20.73 20.25 -24.61
CA VAL A 244 -20.59 19.84 -23.20
C VAL A 244 -20.80 18.35 -23.10
N GLN A 245 -19.82 17.68 -22.51
CA GLN A 245 -19.89 16.27 -22.15
C GLN A 245 -19.73 16.19 -20.64
N TYR A 246 -20.45 15.28 -20.01
CA TYR A 246 -20.46 15.14 -18.55
C TYR A 246 -20.49 13.70 -18.11
N TYR A 247 -19.85 13.47 -16.97
CA TYR A 247 -19.96 12.28 -16.15
C TYR A 247 -20.20 12.71 -14.71
N ALA A 248 -21.23 12.18 -14.08
CA ALA A 248 -21.49 12.39 -12.67
C ALA A 248 -21.72 11.02 -11.99
N GLN A 249 -21.22 10.87 -10.77
CA GLN A 249 -21.34 9.64 -9.99
C GLN A 249 -21.61 9.97 -8.53
N LEU A 250 -22.49 9.16 -7.93
CA LEU A 250 -22.69 9.03 -6.49
C LEU A 250 -22.44 7.57 -6.13
N ASN A 251 -21.49 7.34 -5.23
CA ASN A 251 -21.24 6.02 -4.68
C ASN A 251 -21.36 6.07 -3.16
N TYR A 252 -21.98 5.06 -2.57
CA TYR A 252 -22.06 4.87 -1.13
C TYR A 252 -21.70 3.46 -0.77
N LEU A 253 -20.64 3.32 0.04
CA LEU A 253 -20.15 2.06 0.56
C LEU A 253 -20.35 2.04 2.07
N ASN A 254 -20.80 0.89 2.60
CA ASN A 254 -20.93 0.65 4.03
C ASN A 254 -20.48 -0.77 4.35
N ASN A 255 -19.48 -0.92 5.22
CA ASN A 255 -18.96 -2.19 5.69
C ASN A 255 -19.05 -2.28 7.20
N LEU A 256 -19.45 -3.46 7.67
CA LEU A 256 -19.41 -3.85 9.08
C LEU A 256 -18.24 -4.81 9.30
N GLY A 257 -17.58 -4.70 10.43
CA GLY A 257 -16.53 -5.62 10.82
C GLY A 257 -17.03 -6.87 11.52
N ILE A 258 -16.11 -7.66 12.03
CA ILE A 258 -16.35 -9.01 12.56
C ILE A 258 -16.42 -9.09 14.09
N TYR A 259 -16.37 -7.98 14.85
CA TYR A 259 -16.49 -8.08 16.29
C TYR A 259 -17.89 -8.55 16.71
N GLN A 260 -17.93 -9.50 17.65
CA GLN A 260 -19.19 -10.07 18.14
C GLN A 260 -19.80 -9.27 19.30
N PRO A 261 -19.08 -8.98 20.40
CA PRO A 261 -19.64 -8.27 21.55
C PRO A 261 -19.44 -6.75 21.38
N THR A 262 -20.42 -6.01 20.92
CA THR A 262 -20.28 -4.58 20.59
C THR A 262 -21.26 -3.63 21.28
N GLU A 263 -22.09 -4.10 22.23
CA GLU A 263 -23.20 -3.31 22.75
C GLU A 263 -23.12 -2.95 24.26
N GLU A 264 -22.01 -3.25 24.93
CA GLU A 264 -21.91 -3.03 26.38
C GLU A 264 -21.40 -1.63 26.80
N ASN A 265 -21.57 -0.60 25.99
CA ASN A 265 -21.09 0.75 26.24
C ASN A 265 -22.24 1.76 26.35
N ASP A 266 -23.16 1.57 27.28
CA ASP A 266 -24.31 2.48 27.50
C ASP A 266 -25.10 2.81 26.23
N GLY A 267 -25.27 1.81 25.35
CA GLY A 267 -25.98 1.95 24.06
C GLY A 267 -25.14 2.43 22.90
N TYR A 268 -23.84 2.70 23.08
CA TYR A 268 -22.92 3.02 21.97
C TYR A 268 -22.37 1.73 21.35
N SER A 269 -22.37 1.67 20.04
CA SER A 269 -21.77 0.55 19.31
C SER A 269 -20.25 0.73 19.19
N THR A 270 -19.49 -0.30 19.56
CA THR A 270 -18.05 -0.40 19.33
C THR A 270 -17.71 -1.25 18.10
N GLN A 271 -18.72 -1.64 17.31
CA GLN A 271 -18.50 -2.40 16.09
C GLN A 271 -17.58 -1.65 15.15
N LEU A 272 -16.66 -2.39 14.54
CA LEU A 272 -15.90 -1.89 13.40
C LEU A 272 -16.87 -1.58 12.26
N LYS A 273 -17.04 -0.31 11.94
CA LYS A 273 -17.94 0.15 10.88
C LYS A 273 -17.22 1.18 10.03
N TYR A 274 -17.35 1.03 8.73
CA TYR A 274 -16.85 1.99 7.77
C TYR A 274 -17.94 2.39 6.78
N SER A 275 -18.07 3.68 6.55
CA SER A 275 -18.89 4.20 5.46
C SER A 275 -18.09 5.22 4.66
N LYS A 276 -18.24 5.17 3.34
CA LYS A 276 -17.61 6.11 2.41
C LYS A 276 -18.62 6.54 1.36
N MET A 277 -18.71 7.84 1.12
CA MET A 277 -19.54 8.43 0.07
C MET A 277 -18.65 9.23 -0.87
N ASN A 278 -18.66 8.87 -2.14
CA ASN A 278 -17.96 9.58 -3.21
C ASN A 278 -18.98 10.31 -4.09
N ILE A 279 -18.72 11.59 -4.36
CA ILE A 279 -19.48 12.40 -5.30
C ILE A 279 -18.48 12.94 -6.32
N ARG A 280 -18.55 12.45 -7.56
CA ARG A 280 -17.68 12.87 -8.67
C ARG A 280 -18.47 13.58 -9.75
N THR A 281 -17.85 14.62 -10.31
CA THR A 281 -18.35 15.29 -11.52
C THR A 281 -17.16 15.62 -12.42
N ASN A 282 -17.18 15.12 -13.64
CA ASN A 282 -16.21 15.41 -14.69
C ASN A 282 -16.95 16.08 -15.86
N LEU A 283 -16.49 17.26 -16.27
CA LEU A 283 -17.05 18.05 -17.35
C LEU A 283 -16.00 18.34 -18.42
N ASP A 284 -16.34 18.11 -19.67
CA ASP A 284 -15.56 18.51 -20.84
C ASP A 284 -16.37 19.55 -21.61
N ILE A 285 -15.83 20.77 -21.71
CA ILE A 285 -16.53 21.93 -22.29
C ILE A 285 -15.74 22.45 -23.50
N LYS A 286 -16.33 22.42 -24.67
CA LYS A 286 -15.81 23.10 -25.86
C LYS A 286 -16.32 24.54 -25.87
N VAL A 287 -15.51 25.45 -25.29
CA VAL A 287 -15.84 26.89 -25.18
C VAL A 287 -15.86 27.53 -26.56
N SER A 288 -14.89 27.18 -27.41
CA SER A 288 -14.78 27.58 -28.79
C SER A 288 -14.27 26.47 -29.67
N ASN A 289 -14.09 26.68 -30.97
CA ASN A 289 -13.49 25.69 -31.86
C ASN A 289 -12.01 25.42 -31.52
N THR A 290 -11.36 26.36 -30.84
CA THR A 290 -9.92 26.26 -30.47
C THR A 290 -9.70 26.11 -28.98
N THR A 291 -10.72 26.27 -28.12
CA THR A 291 -10.57 26.26 -26.66
C THR A 291 -11.44 25.16 -26.05
N LYS A 292 -10.78 24.25 -25.31
CA LYS A 292 -11.44 23.21 -24.50
C LYS A 292 -11.10 23.40 -23.04
N VAL A 293 -12.08 23.20 -22.17
CA VAL A 293 -11.93 23.26 -20.71
C VAL A 293 -12.41 21.97 -20.13
N LYS A 294 -11.62 21.37 -19.25
CA LYS A 294 -11.98 20.20 -18.43
C LYS A 294 -12.07 20.63 -16.97
N LEU A 295 -13.11 20.20 -16.29
CA LEU A 295 -13.30 20.40 -14.86
C LEU A 295 -13.55 19.06 -14.20
N ASN A 296 -12.83 18.75 -13.13
CA ASN A 296 -13.00 17.55 -12.35
C ASN A 296 -13.18 17.92 -10.88
N LEU A 297 -14.21 17.37 -10.27
CA LEU A 297 -14.51 17.53 -8.85
C LEU A 297 -14.75 16.16 -8.24
N LEU A 298 -14.15 15.89 -7.10
CA LEU A 298 -14.42 14.74 -6.26
C LEU A 298 -14.53 15.16 -4.80
N GLY A 299 -15.68 14.95 -4.20
CA GLY A 299 -15.89 15.01 -2.76
C GLY A 299 -15.95 13.60 -2.17
N VAL A 300 -15.17 13.34 -1.12
CA VAL A 300 -15.20 12.08 -0.38
C VAL A 300 -15.51 12.37 1.08
N PHE A 301 -16.52 11.69 1.59
CA PHE A 301 -16.90 11.69 3.00
C PHE A 301 -16.74 10.28 3.53
N SER A 302 -15.94 10.09 4.56
CA SER A 302 -15.74 8.80 5.20
C SER A 302 -15.96 8.86 6.70
N GLU A 303 -16.47 7.80 7.25
CA GLU A 303 -16.62 7.61 8.69
C GLU A 303 -16.16 6.20 9.06
N ASN A 304 -15.31 6.13 10.07
CA ASN A 304 -14.80 4.90 10.64
C ASN A 304 -15.14 4.89 12.15
N ASN A 305 -15.85 3.87 12.60
CA ASN A 305 -16.15 3.64 14.02
C ASN A 305 -15.40 2.39 14.50
N ARG A 306 -14.86 2.45 15.71
CA ARG A 306 -14.11 1.35 16.33
C ARG A 306 -14.15 1.44 17.85
N PRO A 307 -13.78 0.34 18.59
CA PRO A 307 -13.47 0.45 20.00
C PRO A 307 -12.37 1.50 20.27
N GLN A 308 -12.32 2.04 21.48
CA GLN A 308 -11.19 2.88 21.91
C GLN A 308 -9.87 2.11 21.83
N SER A 309 -9.86 0.85 22.30
CA SER A 309 -8.70 -0.02 22.12
C SER A 309 -8.44 -0.22 20.63
N ASP A 310 -7.21 0.00 20.23
CA ASP A 310 -6.83 -0.21 18.83
C ASP A 310 -6.82 -1.70 18.48
N ILE A 311 -6.84 -1.98 17.18
CA ILE A 311 -6.91 -3.35 16.66
C ILE A 311 -5.70 -4.18 17.10
N SER A 312 -4.51 -3.59 17.15
CA SER A 312 -3.30 -4.29 17.59
C SER A 312 -3.38 -4.72 19.05
N THR A 313 -3.99 -3.91 19.91
CA THR A 313 -4.25 -4.25 21.32
C THR A 313 -5.26 -5.39 21.45
N VAL A 314 -6.36 -5.35 20.68
CA VAL A 314 -7.38 -6.43 20.70
C VAL A 314 -6.78 -7.75 20.22
N PHE A 315 -6.18 -7.76 19.03
CA PHE A 315 -5.57 -8.97 18.46
C PHE A 315 -4.37 -9.45 19.27
N GLY A 316 -3.55 -8.53 19.80
CA GLY A 316 -2.47 -8.87 20.72
C GLY A 316 -2.97 -9.60 21.97
N ALA A 317 -4.09 -9.17 22.54
CA ALA A 317 -4.73 -9.87 23.66
C ALA A 317 -5.29 -11.24 23.25
N LEU A 318 -5.93 -11.36 22.07
CA LEU A 318 -6.41 -12.63 21.54
C LEU A 318 -5.30 -13.68 21.36
N TYR A 319 -4.08 -13.25 20.98
CA TYR A 319 -2.92 -14.13 20.85
C TYR A 319 -2.24 -14.45 22.18
N GLN A 320 -2.28 -13.56 23.16
CA GLN A 320 -1.47 -13.67 24.38
C GLN A 320 -2.22 -14.29 25.55
N VAL A 321 -3.55 -14.15 25.60
CA VAL A 321 -4.33 -14.62 26.76
C VAL A 321 -4.70 -16.08 26.57
N PRO A 322 -4.20 -16.99 27.43
CA PRO A 322 -4.59 -18.42 27.36
C PRO A 322 -6.07 -18.63 27.70
N SER A 323 -6.66 -19.69 27.13
CA SER A 323 -8.06 -20.10 27.38
C SER A 323 -8.40 -20.29 28.86
N GLY A 324 -7.42 -20.71 29.65
CA GLY A 324 -7.57 -20.97 31.10
C GLY A 324 -7.20 -19.81 32.02
N ALA A 325 -6.88 -18.61 31.49
CA ALA A 325 -6.32 -17.52 32.29
C ALA A 325 -7.32 -16.88 33.26
N PHE A 326 -8.51 -16.57 32.78
CA PHE A 326 -9.62 -15.95 33.54
C PHE A 326 -10.94 -16.05 32.75
N PRO A 327 -12.12 -15.93 33.40
CA PRO A 327 -13.41 -15.87 32.74
C PRO A 327 -13.61 -14.54 32.00
N ILE A 328 -14.51 -14.48 31.04
CA ILE A 328 -14.86 -13.21 30.36
C ILE A 328 -15.29 -12.18 31.42
N LYS A 329 -16.24 -12.57 32.28
CA LYS A 329 -16.66 -11.81 33.47
C LYS A 329 -16.78 -12.74 34.66
N THR A 330 -16.56 -12.20 35.82
CA THR A 330 -16.83 -12.90 37.09
C THR A 330 -18.31 -12.86 37.45
N SER A 331 -18.73 -13.64 38.44
CA SER A 331 -20.08 -13.62 39.00
C SER A 331 -20.51 -12.24 39.54
N GLN A 332 -19.54 -11.36 39.81
CA GLN A 332 -19.76 -9.97 40.21
C GLN A 332 -19.97 -9.01 39.01
N ASN A 333 -20.08 -9.53 37.79
CA ASN A 333 -20.23 -8.77 36.56
C ASN A 333 -19.06 -7.80 36.26
N ILE A 334 -17.87 -8.10 36.77
CA ILE A 334 -16.63 -7.37 36.50
C ILE A 334 -15.80 -8.21 35.53
N TRP A 335 -15.10 -7.55 34.59
CA TRP A 335 -14.25 -8.25 33.60
C TRP A 335 -13.16 -9.07 34.30
N GLY A 336 -12.93 -10.28 33.80
CA GLY A 336 -11.86 -11.13 34.30
C GLY A 336 -10.48 -10.60 33.88
N GLY A 337 -9.49 -10.82 34.74
CA GLY A 337 -8.10 -10.48 34.48
C GLY A 337 -7.19 -10.92 35.61
N THR A 338 -5.89 -10.91 35.38
CA THR A 338 -4.86 -11.20 36.39
C THR A 338 -3.78 -10.12 36.37
N THR A 339 -2.86 -10.19 37.31
CA THR A 339 -1.67 -9.29 37.34
C THR A 339 -0.75 -9.50 36.12
N VAL A 340 -0.77 -10.71 35.53
CA VAL A 340 0.02 -11.06 34.33
C VAL A 340 -0.74 -10.71 33.06
N TYR A 341 -2.03 -11.00 33.03
CA TYR A 341 -2.91 -10.77 31.87
C TYR A 341 -3.97 -9.73 32.24
N SER A 342 -3.66 -8.45 32.02
CA SER A 342 -4.54 -7.32 32.31
C SER A 342 -5.44 -6.90 31.15
N ASN A 343 -5.19 -7.44 29.95
CA ASN A 343 -5.90 -7.12 28.72
C ASN A 343 -6.92 -8.20 28.38
N ASN A 344 -8.13 -8.09 28.95
CA ASN A 344 -9.25 -8.96 28.57
C ASN A 344 -9.68 -8.62 27.12
N PRO A 345 -9.62 -9.58 26.18
CA PRO A 345 -9.93 -9.32 24.75
C PRO A 345 -11.32 -8.74 24.55
N ILE A 346 -12.33 -9.29 25.25
CA ILE A 346 -13.73 -8.88 25.10
C ILE A 346 -13.97 -7.51 25.74
N ALA A 347 -13.32 -7.23 26.88
CA ALA A 347 -13.37 -5.91 27.51
C ALA A 347 -12.72 -4.82 26.64
N ASN A 348 -11.66 -5.15 25.93
CA ASN A 348 -11.05 -4.25 24.96
C ASN A 348 -11.99 -3.90 23.80
N ILE A 349 -12.83 -4.83 23.36
CA ILE A 349 -13.84 -4.61 22.32
C ILE A 349 -15.05 -3.83 22.90
N ALA A 350 -15.63 -4.29 23.99
CA ALA A 350 -16.93 -3.84 24.47
C ALA A 350 -16.90 -2.86 25.64
N GLY A 351 -15.82 -2.86 26.44
CA GLY A 351 -15.76 -2.14 27.72
C GLY A 351 -15.04 -0.81 27.72
N SER A 352 -14.27 -0.48 26.67
CA SER A 352 -13.36 0.67 26.66
C SER A 352 -13.96 1.96 26.07
N GLY A 353 -15.20 1.91 25.56
CA GLY A 353 -15.79 3.02 24.82
C GLY A 353 -15.49 2.95 23.31
N TYR A 354 -15.78 4.01 22.58
CA TYR A 354 -15.65 4.05 21.14
C TYR A 354 -14.91 5.30 20.65
N LEU A 355 -14.34 5.18 19.48
CA LEU A 355 -13.76 6.28 18.70
C LEU A 355 -14.35 6.28 17.28
N ARG A 356 -14.71 7.47 16.81
CA ARG A 356 -15.21 7.73 15.48
C ARG A 356 -14.25 8.66 14.76
N THR A 357 -13.77 8.27 13.60
CA THR A 357 -12.93 9.11 12.73
C THR A 357 -13.72 9.53 11.51
N GLN A 358 -13.82 10.83 11.27
CA GLN A 358 -14.48 11.40 10.10
C GLN A 358 -13.44 11.95 9.14
N GLY A 359 -13.52 11.53 7.88
CA GLY A 359 -12.66 12.00 6.79
C GLY A 359 -13.45 12.89 5.82
N ARG A 360 -12.83 13.97 5.38
CA ARG A 360 -13.36 14.88 4.35
C ARG A 360 -12.26 15.20 3.36
N THR A 361 -12.48 14.83 2.10
CA THR A 361 -11.53 15.07 1.01
C THR A 361 -12.24 15.82 -0.11
N LEU A 362 -11.59 16.84 -0.62
CA LEU A 362 -11.99 17.55 -1.82
C LEU A 362 -10.82 17.54 -2.80
N TYR A 363 -11.05 17.01 -3.99
CA TYR A 363 -10.16 17.15 -5.14
C TYR A 363 -10.84 17.99 -6.20
N ALA A 364 -10.17 19.05 -6.63
CA ALA A 364 -10.69 19.96 -7.65
C ALA A 364 -9.58 20.32 -8.63
N ASP A 365 -9.82 20.11 -9.90
CA ASP A 365 -8.88 20.49 -10.95
C ASP A 365 -9.57 21.03 -12.20
N MET A 366 -8.82 21.86 -12.91
CA MET A 366 -9.22 22.46 -14.17
C MET A 366 -8.07 22.37 -15.17
N SER A 367 -8.39 22.00 -16.39
CA SER A 367 -7.47 22.00 -17.53
C SER A 367 -8.04 22.85 -18.65
N ILE A 368 -7.23 23.75 -19.17
CA ILE A 368 -7.57 24.59 -20.34
C ILE A 368 -6.60 24.21 -21.46
N ASN A 369 -7.14 23.72 -22.55
CA ASN A 369 -6.38 23.45 -23.77
C ASN A 369 -6.77 24.46 -24.86
N GLN A 370 -5.78 25.10 -25.43
CA GLN A 370 -5.89 26.05 -26.51
C GLN A 370 -5.17 25.55 -27.76
N ASP A 371 -5.90 25.35 -28.84
CA ASP A 371 -5.33 25.12 -30.17
C ASP A 371 -4.72 26.44 -30.69
N LEU A 372 -3.45 26.41 -31.03
CA LEU A 372 -2.67 27.50 -31.55
C LEU A 372 -2.23 27.25 -32.99
N SER A 373 -2.92 26.40 -33.72
CA SER A 373 -2.60 26.03 -35.11
C SER A 373 -2.65 27.19 -36.07
N SER A 374 -3.32 28.27 -35.69
CA SER A 374 -3.32 29.57 -36.42
C SER A 374 -1.97 30.29 -36.39
N LEU A 375 -1.15 30.03 -35.35
CA LEU A 375 0.20 30.57 -35.22
C LEU A 375 1.22 29.63 -35.87
N LEU A 376 1.12 28.35 -35.53
CA LEU A 376 1.96 27.29 -36.10
C LEU A 376 1.13 25.99 -36.20
N PRO A 377 0.91 25.47 -37.45
CA PRO A 377 0.13 24.25 -37.62
C PRO A 377 0.61 23.10 -36.74
N GLY A 378 -0.32 22.55 -35.92
CA GLY A 378 -0.03 21.48 -34.97
C GLY A 378 0.41 21.94 -33.58
N LEU A 379 0.49 23.25 -33.33
CA LEU A 379 0.82 23.77 -32.01
C LEU A 379 -0.44 23.84 -31.13
N SER A 380 -0.32 23.44 -29.88
CA SER A 380 -1.35 23.64 -28.83
C SER A 380 -0.68 23.97 -27.49
N ALA A 381 -1.45 24.58 -26.59
CA ALA A 381 -1.02 24.87 -25.24
C ALA A 381 -2.06 24.36 -24.23
N THR A 382 -1.60 23.83 -23.11
CA THR A 382 -2.46 23.35 -22.04
C THR A 382 -1.99 23.91 -20.70
N VAL A 383 -2.92 24.44 -19.91
CA VAL A 383 -2.67 24.86 -18.53
C VAL A 383 -3.56 24.04 -17.62
N ASN A 384 -2.96 23.47 -16.57
CA ASN A 384 -3.66 22.70 -15.56
C ASN A 384 -3.45 23.34 -14.18
N VAL A 385 -4.52 23.40 -13.39
CA VAL A 385 -4.50 23.87 -12.01
C VAL A 385 -5.28 22.87 -11.18
N GLY A 386 -4.68 22.43 -10.07
CA GLY A 386 -5.32 21.53 -9.11
C GLY A 386 -5.20 22.06 -7.69
N TYR A 387 -6.25 21.89 -6.91
CA TYR A 387 -6.26 22.14 -5.48
C TYR A 387 -6.98 21.01 -4.78
N ASP A 388 -6.28 20.39 -3.86
CA ASP A 388 -6.79 19.29 -3.07
C ASP A 388 -6.69 19.64 -1.58
N SER A 389 -7.71 19.26 -0.81
CA SER A 389 -7.74 19.42 0.64
C SER A 389 -8.31 18.17 1.28
N TYR A 390 -7.64 17.65 2.27
CA TYR A 390 -8.16 16.52 3.04
C TYR A 390 -7.85 16.68 4.52
N GLY A 391 -8.80 16.23 5.34
CA GLY A 391 -8.69 16.27 6.77
C GLY A 391 -9.39 15.11 7.44
N PHE A 392 -8.80 14.63 8.54
CA PHE A 392 -9.36 13.60 9.41
C PHE A 392 -9.51 14.14 10.83
N TYR A 393 -10.70 14.00 11.36
CA TYR A 393 -11.07 14.40 12.70
C TYR A 393 -11.57 13.18 13.47
N GLN A 394 -11.11 13.00 14.71
CA GLN A 394 -11.53 11.93 15.60
C GLN A 394 -12.26 12.48 16.80
N GLU A 395 -13.33 11.81 17.18
CA GLU A 395 -14.11 12.05 18.39
C GLU A 395 -14.59 10.74 19.00
N GLY A 396 -14.95 10.74 20.26
CA GLY A 396 -15.54 9.59 20.93
C GLY A 396 -15.63 9.73 22.43
N ASN A 397 -16.26 8.76 23.06
CA ASN A 397 -16.29 8.62 24.51
C ASN A 397 -15.43 7.41 24.90
N VAL A 398 -14.46 7.64 25.75
CA VAL A 398 -13.46 6.66 26.17
C VAL A 398 -13.47 6.48 27.67
N ARG A 399 -13.21 5.25 28.11
CA ARG A 399 -13.05 4.91 29.53
C ARG A 399 -12.08 3.76 29.73
N THR A 400 -11.58 3.61 30.94
CA THR A 400 -10.92 2.37 31.39
C THR A 400 -11.94 1.46 32.01
N PHE A 401 -11.96 0.19 31.65
CA PHE A 401 -12.83 -0.81 32.27
C PHE A 401 -12.21 -1.38 33.55
N ALA A 402 -13.06 -1.71 34.54
CA ALA A 402 -12.62 -2.45 35.72
C ALA A 402 -12.32 -3.89 35.40
N TYR A 403 -11.30 -4.48 36.03
CA TYR A 403 -11.08 -5.93 35.98
C TYR A 403 -10.61 -6.49 37.30
N GLN A 404 -10.91 -7.76 37.54
CA GLN A 404 -10.56 -8.46 38.77
C GLN A 404 -10.10 -9.89 38.53
N SER A 405 -9.32 -10.41 39.48
CA SER A 405 -8.98 -11.81 39.57
C SER A 405 -9.93 -12.52 40.55
N ALA A 406 -10.24 -13.79 40.22
CA ALA A 406 -11.03 -14.67 41.08
C ALA A 406 -10.17 -15.89 41.45
N VAL A 407 -10.18 -16.27 42.70
CA VAL A 407 -9.44 -17.42 43.23
C VAL A 407 -10.42 -18.31 44.02
N LYS A 408 -10.47 -19.59 43.69
CA LYS A 408 -11.32 -20.58 44.36
C LYS A 408 -10.81 -20.87 45.76
N GLY A 409 -11.68 -20.71 46.75
CA GLY A 409 -11.46 -21.20 48.11
C GLY A 409 -11.69 -22.70 48.17
N TRP A 410 -10.71 -23.43 48.69
CA TRP A 410 -10.80 -24.87 48.93
C TRP A 410 -10.90 -25.20 50.41
N ASP A 411 -11.45 -26.39 50.68
CA ASP A 411 -11.49 -26.96 52.03
C ASP A 411 -12.22 -26.09 53.09
N GLY A 412 -13.26 -25.40 52.65
CA GLY A 412 -14.08 -24.52 53.45
C GLY A 412 -13.63 -23.05 53.50
N ALA A 413 -12.57 -22.70 52.79
CA ALA A 413 -12.21 -21.33 52.57
C ALA A 413 -13.17 -20.62 51.60
N GLU A 414 -13.40 -19.35 51.81
CA GLU A 414 -14.23 -18.52 50.92
C GLU A 414 -13.51 -18.22 49.60
N ASP A 415 -14.29 -18.07 48.53
CA ASP A 415 -13.80 -17.62 47.25
C ASP A 415 -13.35 -16.16 47.33
N THR A 416 -12.20 -15.84 46.74
CA THR A 416 -11.60 -14.52 46.84
C THR A 416 -11.63 -13.78 45.52
N TYR A 417 -12.07 -12.52 45.55
CA TYR A 417 -12.10 -11.60 44.43
C TYR A 417 -11.21 -10.42 44.72
N THR A 418 -10.24 -10.16 43.85
CA THR A 418 -9.34 -9.03 43.98
C THR A 418 -9.47 -8.10 42.80
N LYS A 419 -10.02 -6.91 43.03
CA LYS A 419 -10.13 -5.88 42.00
C LYS A 419 -8.75 -5.29 41.75
N LEU A 420 -8.30 -5.37 40.47
CA LEU A 420 -6.95 -4.96 40.07
C LEU A 420 -6.95 -3.61 39.35
N ARG A 421 -8.09 -3.17 38.84
CA ARG A 421 -8.28 -1.85 38.23
C ARG A 421 -9.70 -1.39 38.44
N GLU A 422 -9.85 -0.09 38.77
CA GLU A 422 -11.14 0.57 38.85
C GLU A 422 -11.63 1.02 37.46
N GLU A 423 -12.93 1.09 37.29
CA GLU A 423 -13.54 1.72 36.13
C GLU A 423 -13.44 3.24 36.24
N SER A 424 -13.17 3.91 35.11
CA SER A 424 -13.27 5.37 35.06
C SER A 424 -14.60 5.81 34.45
N ASP A 425 -15.02 7.02 34.74
CA ASP A 425 -16.10 7.67 34.01
C ASP A 425 -15.72 7.86 32.54
N TYR A 426 -16.74 8.02 31.70
CA TYR A 426 -16.51 8.38 30.31
C TYR A 426 -15.88 9.77 30.17
N THR A 427 -14.89 9.86 29.33
CA THR A 427 -14.25 11.13 28.95
C THR A 427 -14.43 11.33 27.45
N PHE A 428 -14.88 12.51 27.05
CA PHE A 428 -14.96 12.87 25.65
C PHE A 428 -13.56 13.16 25.12
N ASP A 429 -13.13 12.36 24.10
CA ASP A 429 -11.88 12.53 23.39
C ASP A 429 -12.15 13.13 22.02
N THR A 430 -11.40 14.18 21.68
CA THR A 430 -11.50 14.83 20.37
C THR A 430 -10.15 15.31 19.91
N SER A 431 -9.83 15.05 18.65
CA SER A 431 -8.55 15.47 18.06
C SER A 431 -8.60 15.61 16.54
N LEU A 432 -7.92 16.63 16.04
CA LEU A 432 -7.59 16.73 14.63
C LEU A 432 -6.43 15.78 14.33
N LYS A 433 -6.65 14.75 13.54
CA LYS A 433 -5.61 13.75 13.19
C LYS A 433 -4.73 14.24 12.07
N THR A 434 -5.33 14.80 11.02
CA THR A 434 -4.60 15.23 9.84
C THR A 434 -5.35 16.38 9.17
N MET A 435 -4.62 17.35 8.66
CA MET A 435 -5.15 18.38 7.77
C MET A 435 -4.06 18.78 6.78
N ASN A 436 -4.29 18.47 5.52
CA ASN A 436 -3.32 18.70 4.46
C ASN A 436 -3.97 19.42 3.30
N SER A 437 -3.17 20.19 2.58
CA SER A 437 -3.57 20.80 1.30
C SER A 437 -2.48 20.57 0.26
N HIS A 438 -2.91 20.43 -0.99
CA HIS A 438 -2.04 20.18 -2.11
C HIS A 438 -2.42 21.11 -3.27
N PHE A 439 -1.49 21.91 -3.73
CA PHE A 439 -1.63 22.78 -4.89
C PHE A 439 -0.73 22.30 -6.01
N ASN A 440 -1.30 22.15 -7.19
CA ASN A 440 -0.59 21.77 -8.40
C ASN A 440 -0.87 22.77 -9.52
N PHE A 441 0.18 23.14 -10.25
CA PHE A 441 0.11 23.95 -11.45
C PHE A 441 0.99 23.35 -12.52
N SER A 442 0.50 23.26 -13.77
CA SER A 442 1.36 22.96 -14.91
C SER A 442 0.94 23.73 -16.16
N ALA A 443 1.93 24.06 -16.97
CA ALA A 443 1.75 24.66 -18.28
C ALA A 443 2.60 23.91 -19.28
N GLN A 444 2.00 23.51 -20.41
CA GLN A 444 2.70 22.77 -21.45
C GLN A 444 2.33 23.29 -22.84
N THR A 445 3.29 23.18 -23.75
CA THR A 445 3.07 23.36 -25.19
C THR A 445 3.35 22.05 -25.89
N ASN A 446 2.45 21.66 -26.78
CA ASN A 446 2.57 20.47 -27.60
C ASN A 446 2.61 20.87 -29.06
N TYR A 447 3.55 20.28 -29.82
CA TYR A 447 3.67 20.43 -31.25
C TYR A 447 3.53 19.04 -31.88
N ASP A 448 2.50 18.84 -32.69
CA ASP A 448 2.20 17.58 -33.36
C ASP A 448 2.11 17.84 -34.86
N ARG A 449 2.99 17.21 -35.63
CA ARG A 449 3.02 17.40 -37.08
C ARG A 449 3.51 16.18 -37.82
N SER A 450 2.84 15.89 -38.93
CA SER A 450 3.27 14.91 -39.91
C SER A 450 3.59 15.60 -41.24
N TRP A 451 4.68 15.17 -41.88
CA TRP A 451 5.09 15.62 -43.22
C TRP A 451 5.74 14.48 -43.99
N GLY A 452 5.13 14.08 -45.11
CA GLY A 452 5.58 12.91 -45.87
C GLY A 452 5.56 11.66 -44.98
N GLU A 453 6.71 11.03 -44.84
CA GLU A 453 6.88 9.80 -44.03
C GLU A 453 7.34 10.11 -42.58
N HIS A 454 7.41 11.37 -42.19
CA HIS A 454 7.88 11.81 -40.91
C HIS A 454 6.73 12.24 -39.99
N LYS A 455 6.75 11.81 -38.75
CA LYS A 455 5.86 12.31 -37.70
C LYS A 455 6.71 12.78 -36.54
N LEU A 456 6.41 13.97 -36.01
CA LEU A 456 7.07 14.56 -34.86
C LEU A 456 6.02 15.02 -33.86
N ASN A 457 6.14 14.58 -32.64
CA ASN A 457 5.46 15.14 -31.49
C ASN A 457 6.52 15.67 -30.51
N ALA A 458 6.38 16.92 -30.08
CA ALA A 458 7.30 17.54 -29.15
C ALA A 458 6.50 18.28 -28.05
N THR A 459 6.94 18.12 -26.81
CA THR A 459 6.31 18.73 -25.63
C THR A 459 7.36 19.49 -24.83
N LEU A 460 7.02 20.73 -24.45
CA LEU A 460 7.73 21.49 -23.42
C LEU A 460 6.77 21.73 -22.27
N LEU A 461 7.14 21.30 -21.06
CA LEU A 461 6.31 21.35 -19.87
C LEU A 461 7.04 22.07 -18.74
N TYR A 462 6.31 22.91 -18.02
CA TYR A 462 6.67 23.38 -16.68
C TYR A 462 5.62 22.89 -15.69
N SER A 463 6.03 22.36 -14.53
CA SER A 463 5.11 22.02 -13.45
C SER A 463 5.64 22.44 -12.09
N MET A 464 4.72 22.75 -11.21
CA MET A 464 4.95 23.05 -9.80
C MET A 464 3.93 22.30 -8.94
N ASP A 465 4.42 21.66 -7.91
CA ASP A 465 3.63 20.87 -6.99
C ASP A 465 3.99 21.29 -5.56
N LYS A 466 2.99 21.57 -4.70
CA LYS A 466 3.22 22.03 -3.34
C LYS A 466 2.24 21.37 -2.36
N LYS A 467 2.76 20.58 -1.47
CA LYS A 467 2.02 19.98 -0.34
C LYS A 467 2.34 20.70 0.96
N ILE A 468 1.29 20.95 1.75
CA ILE A 468 1.41 21.51 3.10
C ILE A 468 0.74 20.53 4.05
N GLY A 469 1.55 19.88 4.90
CA GLY A 469 1.06 19.01 5.96
C GLY A 469 0.67 19.76 7.22
N GLN A 470 0.01 19.09 8.13
CA GLN A 470 -0.26 19.58 9.47
C GLN A 470 1.06 19.96 10.17
N GLY A 471 1.11 21.14 10.77
CA GLY A 471 2.35 21.71 11.26
C GLY A 471 3.05 22.51 10.15
N GLN A 472 3.00 23.81 10.24
CA GLN A 472 3.32 24.77 9.18
C GLN A 472 4.72 24.67 8.54
N ASN A 473 5.65 23.93 9.16
CA ASN A 473 7.02 23.77 8.66
C ASN A 473 7.20 22.58 7.71
N ASN A 474 6.18 21.73 7.56
CA ASN A 474 6.23 20.56 6.69
C ASN A 474 5.71 20.92 5.30
N LYS A 475 6.52 21.62 4.54
CA LYS A 475 6.22 21.99 3.15
C LYS A 475 7.08 21.16 2.22
N TYR A 476 6.43 20.47 1.30
CA TYR A 476 7.07 19.73 0.21
C TYR A 476 6.72 20.43 -1.09
N ALA A 477 7.74 20.85 -1.84
CA ALA A 477 7.54 21.48 -3.13
C ALA A 477 8.47 20.84 -4.16
N PHE A 478 7.91 20.55 -5.33
CA PHE A 478 8.62 20.03 -6.50
C PHE A 478 8.41 20.98 -7.67
N MET A 479 9.41 21.10 -8.53
CA MET A 479 9.35 21.85 -9.77
C MET A 479 9.99 21.03 -10.86
N ASP A 480 9.36 20.98 -12.03
CA ASP A 480 9.91 20.28 -13.20
C ASP A 480 9.88 21.21 -14.43
N VAL A 481 10.93 21.15 -15.23
CA VAL A 481 10.98 21.66 -16.60
C VAL A 481 11.34 20.48 -17.48
N VAL A 482 10.44 20.08 -18.38
CA VAL A 482 10.59 18.87 -19.18
C VAL A 482 10.49 19.22 -20.66
N ALA A 483 11.46 18.75 -21.44
CA ALA A 483 11.41 18.71 -22.89
C ALA A 483 11.35 17.24 -23.34
N GLN A 484 10.38 16.90 -24.18
CA GLN A 484 10.18 15.56 -24.73
C GLN A 484 9.96 15.65 -26.24
N GLY A 485 10.53 14.70 -26.98
CA GLY A 485 10.32 14.53 -28.40
C GLY A 485 10.08 13.07 -28.75
N HIS A 486 9.08 12.84 -29.57
CA HIS A 486 8.75 11.54 -30.17
C HIS A 486 8.75 11.69 -31.68
N TYR A 487 9.57 10.88 -32.34
CA TYR A 487 9.76 10.93 -33.78
C TYR A 487 9.57 9.56 -34.40
N THR A 488 8.74 9.48 -35.44
CA THR A 488 8.50 8.26 -36.20
C THR A 488 8.83 8.50 -37.66
N TYR A 489 9.60 7.58 -38.25
CA TYR A 489 9.96 7.60 -39.67
C TYR A 489 9.39 6.35 -40.37
N LYS A 490 8.65 6.57 -41.45
CA LYS A 490 8.01 5.50 -42.29
C LYS A 490 7.10 4.55 -41.48
N ASN A 491 6.61 4.94 -40.31
CA ASN A 491 5.92 4.05 -39.38
C ASN A 491 6.74 2.78 -39.00
N ARG A 492 8.08 2.82 -39.16
CA ARG A 492 8.99 1.69 -38.93
C ARG A 492 9.98 1.97 -37.82
N TYR A 493 10.57 3.18 -37.82
CA TYR A 493 11.63 3.58 -36.89
C TYR A 493 11.09 4.64 -35.95
N ILE A 494 11.24 4.39 -34.67
CA ILE A 494 10.72 5.24 -33.60
C ILE A 494 11.90 5.70 -32.74
N LEU A 495 11.92 6.97 -32.37
CA LEU A 495 12.92 7.55 -31.48
C LEU A 495 12.22 8.46 -30.47
N ASP A 496 12.41 8.18 -29.20
CA ASP A 496 11.99 9.00 -28.07
C ASP A 496 13.19 9.66 -27.42
N PHE A 497 13.04 10.90 -27.04
CA PHE A 497 14.00 11.64 -26.23
C PHE A 497 13.25 12.42 -25.17
N ALA A 498 13.73 12.39 -23.92
CA ALA A 498 13.25 13.29 -22.88
C ALA A 498 14.41 13.82 -22.03
N LEU A 499 14.28 15.08 -21.63
CA LEU A 499 15.18 15.74 -20.69
C LEU A 499 14.34 16.48 -19.65
N SER A 500 14.52 16.11 -18.38
CA SER A 500 13.86 16.78 -17.28
C SER A 500 14.89 17.43 -16.36
N GLY A 501 14.69 18.72 -16.07
CA GLY A 501 15.29 19.42 -14.95
C GLY A 501 14.28 19.47 -13.81
N SER A 502 14.56 18.80 -12.70
CA SER A 502 13.65 18.70 -11.56
C SER A 502 14.27 19.17 -10.27
N ALA A 503 13.48 19.83 -9.42
CA ALA A 503 13.93 20.30 -8.11
C ALA A 503 12.99 19.88 -6.99
N SER A 504 13.56 19.65 -5.79
CA SER A 504 12.83 19.35 -4.58
C SER A 504 13.22 20.25 -3.42
N SER A 505 12.23 20.74 -2.66
CA SER A 505 12.47 21.57 -1.48
C SER A 505 13.04 20.80 -0.28
N VAL A 506 12.98 19.46 -0.28
CA VAL A 506 13.52 18.62 0.80
C VAL A 506 15.04 18.56 0.77
N LEU A 507 15.63 18.89 -0.37
CA LEU A 507 17.08 18.93 -0.55
C LEU A 507 17.66 20.26 -0.11
N GLU A 508 18.95 20.24 0.25
CA GLU A 508 19.70 21.42 0.65
C GLU A 508 19.72 22.50 -0.44
N PRO A 509 19.60 23.80 -0.10
CA PRO A 509 19.84 24.89 -1.05
C PRO A 509 21.22 24.74 -1.74
N GLY A 510 21.22 24.68 -3.07
CA GLY A 510 22.41 24.36 -3.88
C GLY A 510 22.36 22.98 -4.52
N ASN A 511 21.78 21.98 -3.86
CA ASN A 511 21.66 20.60 -4.36
C ASN A 511 20.23 20.23 -4.82
N ARG A 512 19.32 21.20 -4.90
CA ARG A 512 17.89 20.96 -5.17
C ARG A 512 17.58 20.47 -6.57
N TRP A 513 18.41 20.81 -7.55
CA TRP A 513 18.16 20.51 -8.95
C TRP A 513 18.88 19.24 -9.39
N GLY A 514 18.15 18.39 -10.12
CA GLY A 514 18.66 17.22 -10.81
C GLY A 514 18.30 17.25 -12.30
N ILE A 515 19.13 16.59 -13.13
CA ILE A 515 18.92 16.45 -14.57
C ILE A 515 18.69 14.97 -14.88
N PHE A 516 17.62 14.67 -15.60
CA PHE A 516 17.15 13.31 -15.86
C PHE A 516 16.91 13.12 -17.37
N PRO A 517 17.96 12.68 -18.12
CA PRO A 517 17.85 12.38 -19.54
C PRO A 517 17.30 10.97 -19.76
N SER A 518 16.60 10.77 -20.87
CA SER A 518 16.26 9.44 -21.38
C SER A 518 16.21 9.40 -22.90
N ILE A 519 16.46 8.21 -23.45
CA ILE A 519 16.35 7.89 -24.85
C ILE A 519 15.61 6.56 -25.00
N GLY A 520 14.73 6.46 -25.99
CA GLY A 520 14.04 5.24 -26.38
C GLY A 520 14.14 5.07 -27.89
N ALA A 521 14.26 3.82 -28.35
CA ALA A 521 14.26 3.46 -29.75
C ALA A 521 13.32 2.28 -29.99
N GLY A 522 12.62 2.31 -31.12
CA GLY A 522 11.72 1.24 -31.55
C GLY A 522 11.91 0.95 -33.03
N TRP A 523 11.82 -0.34 -33.37
CA TRP A 523 11.85 -0.81 -34.75
C TRP A 523 10.69 -1.77 -35.00
N ILE A 524 9.79 -1.36 -35.88
CA ILE A 524 8.63 -2.18 -36.28
C ILE A 524 9.04 -3.05 -37.46
N LEU A 525 9.55 -4.24 -37.18
CA LEU A 525 10.04 -5.23 -38.13
C LEU A 525 8.97 -5.70 -39.08
N SER A 526 7.72 -5.83 -38.60
CA SER A 526 6.59 -6.27 -39.43
C SER A 526 6.22 -5.32 -40.59
N GLU A 527 6.70 -4.07 -40.54
CA GLU A 527 6.51 -3.10 -41.62
C GLU A 527 7.66 -3.14 -42.66
N GLU A 528 8.69 -3.94 -42.43
CA GLU A 528 9.76 -4.13 -43.40
C GLU A 528 9.31 -5.03 -44.54
N ASP A 529 9.65 -4.66 -45.77
CA ASP A 529 9.17 -5.32 -46.99
C ASP A 529 9.56 -6.81 -47.04
N TRP A 530 10.67 -7.20 -46.40
CA TRP A 530 11.15 -8.59 -46.36
C TRP A 530 10.45 -9.46 -45.29
N LEU A 531 9.73 -8.85 -44.32
CA LEU A 531 9.05 -9.58 -43.25
C LEU A 531 7.51 -9.39 -43.28
N LYS A 532 7.02 -8.50 -44.12
CA LYS A 532 5.60 -8.17 -44.22
C LYS A 532 4.76 -9.40 -44.56
N SER A 533 3.77 -9.71 -43.70
CA SER A 533 2.90 -10.88 -43.86
C SER A 533 1.54 -10.61 -43.24
N ASP A 534 0.47 -11.13 -43.84
CA ASP A 534 -0.89 -11.03 -43.32
C ASP A 534 -1.07 -11.73 -41.97
N ASN A 535 -0.22 -12.71 -41.67
CA ASN A 535 -0.22 -13.45 -40.42
C ASN A 535 0.57 -12.78 -39.30
N LEU A 536 1.42 -11.78 -39.61
CA LEU A 536 2.25 -11.05 -38.65
C LEU A 536 1.77 -9.60 -38.59
N ASN A 537 0.88 -9.34 -37.65
CA ASN A 537 0.24 -8.02 -37.50
C ASN A 537 1.17 -6.97 -36.91
N LEU A 538 2.02 -7.38 -35.98
CA LEU A 538 3.05 -6.55 -35.36
C LEU A 538 4.22 -7.41 -34.88
N LEU A 539 5.42 -7.02 -35.25
CA LEU A 539 6.65 -7.44 -34.57
C LEU A 539 7.49 -6.17 -34.34
N LYS A 540 7.58 -5.75 -33.12
CA LYS A 540 8.31 -4.53 -32.73
C LYS A 540 9.37 -4.88 -31.70
N LEU A 541 10.59 -4.44 -31.95
CA LEU A 541 11.68 -4.40 -30.96
C LEU A 541 11.78 -3.00 -30.39
N ARG A 542 11.98 -2.91 -29.10
CA ARG A 542 12.17 -1.63 -28.42
C ARG A 542 13.24 -1.71 -27.35
N ALA A 543 13.93 -0.59 -27.14
CA ALA A 543 14.90 -0.43 -26.08
C ALA A 543 14.84 0.99 -25.53
N SER A 544 14.99 1.15 -24.23
CA SER A 544 15.07 2.45 -23.59
C SER A 544 16.14 2.45 -22.52
N TYR A 545 16.83 3.61 -22.37
CA TYR A 545 17.76 3.87 -21.29
C TYR A 545 17.58 5.31 -20.79
N GLY A 546 17.76 5.52 -19.48
CA GLY A 546 17.74 6.87 -18.92
C GLY A 546 17.84 6.85 -17.42
N ILE A 547 17.76 8.05 -16.85
CA ILE A 547 17.90 8.29 -15.42
C ILE A 547 16.58 8.84 -14.88
N ALA A 548 16.11 8.29 -13.76
CA ALA A 548 15.00 8.82 -12.97
C ALA A 548 15.45 9.02 -11.53
N GLY A 549 14.92 10.04 -10.85
CA GLY A 549 15.31 10.38 -9.48
C GLY A 549 14.27 10.04 -8.44
N ARG A 550 14.71 10.03 -7.17
CA ARG A 550 13.84 10.01 -6.00
C ARG A 550 14.39 10.96 -4.93
N ALA A 551 13.54 11.88 -4.47
CA ALA A 551 13.81 12.77 -3.34
C ALA A 551 12.60 12.88 -2.43
N ASP A 552 11.96 11.75 -2.15
CA ASP A 552 10.86 11.64 -1.19
C ASP A 552 11.45 11.27 0.19
N PHE A 553 12.06 12.28 0.82
CA PHE A 553 12.69 12.20 2.12
C PHE A 553 11.95 13.10 3.13
N ASP A 554 12.21 12.88 4.41
CA ASP A 554 11.75 13.78 5.45
C ASP A 554 12.25 15.21 5.23
N ALA A 555 11.38 16.17 5.49
CA ALA A 555 11.73 17.58 5.36
C ALA A 555 12.85 17.97 6.34
N ASN A 556 13.74 18.83 5.89
CA ASN A 556 14.81 19.42 6.71
C ASN A 556 15.86 18.44 7.25
N LEU A 557 16.11 17.29 6.60
CA LEU A 557 17.21 16.37 6.96
C LEU A 557 18.59 17.05 6.95
N TYR A 558 18.76 18.07 6.12
CA TYR A 558 19.99 18.89 6.03
C TYR A 558 20.12 19.93 7.14
N LYS A 559 19.27 19.88 8.19
CA LYS A 559 19.32 20.77 9.35
C LYS A 559 19.52 20.01 10.64
N TYR A 560 20.24 20.62 11.57
CA TYR A 560 20.30 20.16 12.96
C TYR A 560 18.93 20.25 13.60
N TYR A 561 18.60 19.26 14.42
CA TYR A 561 17.35 19.24 15.19
C TYR A 561 17.63 19.07 16.67
N PHE A 562 17.19 20.06 17.45
CA PHE A 562 17.27 20.06 18.90
C PHE A 562 15.86 19.90 19.49
N GLY A 563 15.77 19.14 20.57
CA GLY A 563 14.49 18.91 21.26
C GLY A 563 14.71 18.70 22.76
N SER A 564 13.62 18.35 23.46
CA SER A 564 13.68 18.10 24.90
C SER A 564 14.59 16.92 25.20
N GLY A 565 15.60 17.13 26.04
CA GLY A 565 16.49 16.10 26.55
C GLY A 565 16.05 15.54 27.90
N ASN A 566 16.94 14.80 28.55
CA ASN A 566 16.71 14.27 29.87
C ASN A 566 16.49 15.43 30.87
N SER A 567 15.62 15.20 31.83
CA SER A 567 15.39 16.15 32.91
C SER A 567 16.50 16.07 33.96
N TYR A 568 16.90 17.19 34.44
CA TYR A 568 17.83 17.32 35.56
C TYR A 568 17.09 17.78 36.82
N TYR A 569 17.50 17.28 37.96
CA TYR A 569 16.93 17.64 39.24
C TYR A 569 17.91 18.58 39.99
N PHE A 570 17.43 19.73 40.37
CA PHE A 570 18.18 20.71 41.11
C PHE A 570 17.52 20.88 42.50
N LYS A 571 18.33 21.14 43.53
CA LYS A 571 17.96 21.37 44.93
C LYS A 571 17.55 20.11 45.72
N ASP A 572 17.51 20.25 47.04
CA ASP A 572 17.14 19.22 48.04
C ASP A 572 15.69 18.74 47.86
N THR A 573 14.79 19.60 47.40
CA THR A 573 13.48 19.23 46.87
C THR A 573 13.60 19.11 45.36
N PRO A 574 13.49 17.87 44.78
CA PRO A 574 13.75 17.65 43.37
C PRO A 574 12.80 18.45 42.46
N THR A 575 13.31 19.53 41.89
CA THR A 575 12.59 20.25 40.83
C THR A 575 13.16 19.80 39.49
N SER A 576 12.33 19.14 38.71
CA SER A 576 12.70 18.66 37.35
C SER A 576 12.83 19.86 36.41
N GLN A 577 13.96 19.97 35.74
CA GLN A 577 14.18 20.91 34.65
C GLN A 577 14.49 20.12 33.38
N SER A 578 13.70 20.33 32.33
CA SER A 578 13.92 19.70 31.01
C SER A 578 15.19 20.27 30.40
N GLY A 579 16.14 19.39 30.07
CA GLY A 579 17.30 19.73 29.25
C GLY A 579 16.97 19.85 27.76
N MET A 580 17.90 20.39 27.00
CA MET A 580 17.88 20.28 25.53
C MET A 580 18.88 19.22 25.10
N LYS A 581 18.49 18.47 24.06
CA LYS A 581 19.33 17.45 23.44
C LYS A 581 19.34 17.65 21.93
N GLU A 582 20.48 17.45 21.31
CA GLU A 582 20.57 17.30 19.87
C GLU A 582 20.05 15.91 19.49
N TYR A 583 18.95 15.88 18.71
CA TYR A 583 18.32 14.63 18.28
C TYR A 583 18.85 14.16 16.96
N ARG A 584 19.25 15.08 16.08
CA ARG A 584 19.69 14.74 14.73
C ARG A 584 20.76 15.70 14.26
N ILE A 585 21.87 15.13 13.83
CA ILE A 585 22.92 15.82 13.08
C ILE A 585 22.42 16.04 11.64
N ALA A 586 22.74 17.19 11.06
CA ALA A 586 22.42 17.50 9.69
C ALA A 586 23.08 16.50 8.72
N VAL A 587 22.35 16.09 7.70
CA VAL A 587 22.91 15.32 6.56
C VAL A 587 23.63 16.32 5.65
N ASP A 588 24.94 16.26 5.61
CA ASP A 588 25.76 17.11 4.75
C ASP A 588 25.71 16.58 3.31
N GLY A 589 25.58 17.50 2.35
CA GLY A 589 25.54 17.14 0.94
C GLY A 589 24.32 16.31 0.52
N LEU A 590 23.19 16.37 1.25
CA LEU A 590 21.98 15.62 0.93
C LEU A 590 21.58 15.79 -0.54
N THR A 591 21.50 14.68 -1.26
CA THR A 591 21.13 14.61 -2.67
C THR A 591 20.02 13.58 -2.91
N TYR A 592 19.50 13.52 -4.15
CA TYR A 592 18.47 12.58 -4.58
C TYR A 592 19.06 11.23 -5.02
N GLU A 593 18.31 10.16 -4.83
CA GLU A 593 18.63 8.84 -5.40
C GLU A 593 18.56 8.91 -6.93
N LYS A 594 19.47 8.22 -7.61
CA LYS A 594 19.55 8.12 -9.08
C LYS A 594 19.35 6.69 -9.51
N SER A 595 18.36 6.44 -10.35
CA SER A 595 18.02 5.13 -10.89
C SER A 595 18.32 5.12 -12.39
N HIS A 596 19.35 4.36 -12.77
CA HIS A 596 19.78 4.14 -14.15
C HIS A 596 19.03 2.92 -14.69
N LYS A 597 18.03 3.16 -15.53
CA LYS A 597 17.11 2.14 -16.02
C LYS A 597 17.40 1.77 -17.47
N LEU A 598 17.63 0.47 -17.72
CA LEU A 598 17.67 -0.13 -19.04
C LEU A 598 16.46 -1.04 -19.21
N ASN A 599 15.75 -0.93 -20.32
CA ASN A 599 14.68 -1.84 -20.72
C ASN A 599 14.86 -2.27 -22.16
N VAL A 600 14.66 -3.56 -22.43
CA VAL A 600 14.62 -4.12 -23.79
C VAL A 600 13.34 -4.95 -23.89
N GLY A 601 12.54 -4.71 -24.93
CA GLY A 601 11.25 -5.35 -25.08
C GLY A 601 10.94 -5.79 -26.50
N VAL A 602 10.05 -6.76 -26.59
CA VAL A 602 9.48 -7.30 -27.83
C VAL A 602 7.96 -7.29 -27.73
N ASP A 603 7.29 -6.70 -28.70
CA ASP A 603 5.85 -6.76 -28.87
C ASP A 603 5.52 -7.54 -30.14
N LEU A 604 4.76 -8.62 -30.01
CA LEU A 604 4.33 -9.48 -31.09
C LEU A 604 2.79 -9.56 -31.14
N MET A 605 2.22 -9.32 -32.32
CA MET A 605 0.82 -9.64 -32.63
C MET A 605 0.80 -10.49 -33.89
N ALA A 606 0.14 -11.65 -33.82
CA ALA A 606 0.10 -12.60 -34.93
C ALA A 606 -1.31 -13.18 -35.09
N TRP A 607 -1.66 -13.50 -36.37
CA TRP A 607 -2.93 -14.11 -36.77
C TRP A 607 -4.19 -13.33 -36.36
N ASN A 608 -4.08 -12.07 -35.97
CA ASN A 608 -5.13 -11.29 -35.30
C ASN A 608 -5.70 -11.97 -34.02
N LYS A 609 -4.96 -12.92 -33.44
CA LYS A 609 -5.38 -13.74 -32.31
C LYS A 609 -4.40 -13.67 -31.11
N LEU A 610 -3.12 -13.75 -31.40
CA LEU A 610 -2.05 -13.75 -30.38
C LEU A 610 -1.52 -12.34 -30.16
N SER A 611 -1.44 -11.93 -28.91
CA SER A 611 -0.67 -10.78 -28.45
C SER A 611 0.32 -11.25 -27.40
N LEU A 612 1.61 -10.95 -27.58
CA LEU A 612 2.70 -11.28 -26.66
C LEU A 612 3.59 -10.06 -26.46
N THR A 613 3.80 -9.71 -25.22
CA THR A 613 4.76 -8.67 -24.79
C THR A 613 5.77 -9.28 -23.85
N VAL A 614 7.05 -9.06 -24.09
CA VAL A 614 8.15 -9.49 -23.23
C VAL A 614 9.07 -8.32 -22.99
N ASP A 615 9.36 -8.02 -21.73
CA ASP A 615 10.30 -6.99 -21.28
C ASP A 615 11.37 -7.58 -20.36
N GLY A 616 12.64 -7.36 -20.69
CA GLY A 616 13.76 -7.55 -19.77
C GLY A 616 14.27 -6.19 -19.28
N TYR A 617 14.59 -6.09 -18.01
CA TYR A 617 15.01 -4.82 -17.42
C TYR A 617 16.16 -4.97 -16.43
N TYR A 618 16.93 -3.86 -16.29
CA TYR A 618 17.98 -3.69 -15.30
C TYR A 618 17.93 -2.25 -14.75
N ASP A 619 17.95 -2.10 -13.44
CA ASP A 619 17.96 -0.83 -12.71
C ASP A 619 19.18 -0.80 -11.77
N HIS A 620 20.10 0.12 -11.99
CA HIS A 620 21.23 0.41 -11.11
C HIS A 620 20.95 1.71 -10.37
N ARG A 621 20.64 1.60 -9.06
CA ARG A 621 20.28 2.75 -8.24
C ARG A 621 21.42 3.11 -7.30
N THR A 622 21.84 4.39 -7.36
CA THR A 622 22.91 4.97 -6.57
C THR A 622 22.40 6.12 -5.70
N ASP A 623 23.29 6.63 -4.85
CA ASP A 623 23.00 7.74 -3.94
C ASP A 623 21.79 7.46 -3.02
N ILE A 624 21.52 6.20 -2.69
CA ILE A 624 20.45 5.82 -1.78
C ILE A 624 20.81 6.31 -0.38
N LEU A 625 19.85 6.97 0.27
CA LEU A 625 20.03 7.47 1.63
C LEU A 625 19.99 6.28 2.61
N VAL A 626 21.10 6.01 3.26
CA VAL A 626 21.29 4.89 4.20
C VAL A 626 21.79 5.39 5.56
N ASP A 627 21.66 4.55 6.58
CA ASP A 627 22.17 4.81 7.92
C ASP A 627 23.70 4.96 7.88
N GLY A 628 24.23 6.00 8.52
CA GLY A 628 25.67 6.26 8.64
C GLY A 628 26.37 5.44 9.73
N SER A 629 25.67 4.59 10.48
CA SER A 629 26.20 3.88 11.66
C SER A 629 27.35 2.91 11.33
N GLY A 630 27.42 2.39 10.10
CA GLY A 630 28.52 1.55 9.66
C GLY A 630 29.88 2.27 9.60
N ALA A 631 29.87 3.60 9.45
CA ALA A 631 31.09 4.41 9.36
C ALA A 631 31.58 4.96 10.72
N ILE A 632 30.75 5.00 11.75
CA ILE A 632 31.02 5.68 13.03
C ILE A 632 30.65 4.77 14.20
N SER A 633 31.57 4.61 15.14
CA SER A 633 31.36 3.80 16.34
C SER A 633 30.22 4.33 17.22
N SER A 634 29.43 3.42 17.82
CA SER A 634 28.39 3.74 18.78
C SER A 634 28.89 4.50 20.03
N VAL A 635 30.19 4.47 20.32
CA VAL A 635 30.84 5.25 21.36
C VAL A 635 30.71 6.76 21.15
N PHE A 636 30.43 7.18 19.91
CA PHE A 636 30.13 8.57 19.57
C PHE A 636 28.95 9.15 20.37
N GLY A 637 28.03 8.30 20.84
CA GLY A 637 26.94 8.67 21.77
C GLY A 637 25.81 9.50 21.17
N MET A 638 25.78 9.68 19.84
CA MET A 638 24.74 10.40 19.12
C MET A 638 24.23 9.56 17.93
N THR A 639 23.03 9.88 17.46
CA THR A 639 22.52 9.30 16.22
C THR A 639 23.36 9.80 15.03
N VAL A 640 23.98 8.87 14.35
CA VAL A 640 24.83 9.18 13.18
C VAL A 640 23.97 9.70 12.03
N PRO A 641 24.40 10.75 11.31
CA PRO A 641 23.64 11.25 10.18
C PRO A 641 23.56 10.19 9.06
N MET A 642 22.44 10.15 8.36
CA MET A 642 22.30 9.37 7.14
C MET A 642 23.25 9.85 6.05
N ARG A 643 23.57 8.98 5.08
CA ARG A 643 24.48 9.26 3.97
C ARG A 643 23.90 8.75 2.66
N ASN A 644 24.16 9.46 1.55
CA ASN A 644 23.78 9.04 0.20
C ASN A 644 24.84 8.10 -0.41
N ASP A 645 25.15 7.00 0.28
CA ASP A 645 26.19 6.04 -0.10
C ASP A 645 25.63 4.70 -0.61
N GLY A 646 24.31 4.46 -0.46
CA GLY A 646 23.70 3.16 -0.78
C GLY A 646 23.61 2.91 -2.28
N ILE A 647 23.83 1.63 -2.68
CA ILE A 647 23.70 1.14 -4.06
C ILE A 647 22.90 -0.15 -4.06
N ILE A 648 21.90 -0.22 -4.93
CA ILE A 648 21.06 -1.42 -5.13
C ILE A 648 20.91 -1.68 -6.62
N ASN A 649 21.09 -2.94 -7.03
CA ASN A 649 20.76 -3.43 -8.36
C ASN A 649 19.42 -4.14 -8.35
N SER A 650 18.59 -3.91 -9.36
CA SER A 650 17.33 -4.64 -9.57
C SER A 650 17.23 -5.09 -11.01
N TYR A 651 16.78 -6.33 -11.23
CA TYR A 651 16.62 -6.88 -12.56
C TYR A 651 15.47 -7.88 -12.62
N GLY A 652 14.97 -8.12 -13.82
CA GLY A 652 13.87 -9.04 -13.97
C GLY A 652 13.30 -9.09 -15.38
N VAL A 653 12.17 -9.78 -15.49
CA VAL A 653 11.44 -9.97 -16.73
C VAL A 653 9.94 -9.86 -16.48
N ASP A 654 9.23 -9.18 -17.38
CA ASP A 654 7.79 -9.12 -17.45
C ASP A 654 7.32 -9.79 -18.75
N VAL A 655 6.34 -10.69 -18.68
CA VAL A 655 5.74 -11.37 -19.83
C VAL A 655 4.22 -11.26 -19.73
N ALA A 656 3.57 -10.90 -20.82
CA ALA A 656 2.11 -10.98 -20.96
C ALA A 656 1.77 -11.63 -22.29
N ALA A 657 0.90 -12.62 -22.27
CA ALA A 657 0.42 -13.31 -23.48
C ALA A 657 -1.11 -13.39 -23.44
N ASN A 658 -1.73 -13.12 -24.58
CA ASN A 658 -3.16 -13.19 -24.74
C ASN A 658 -3.52 -13.80 -26.09
N TRP A 659 -4.45 -14.76 -26.07
CA TRP A 659 -5.01 -15.39 -27.26
C TRP A 659 -6.51 -15.14 -27.31
N THR A 660 -6.99 -14.53 -28.36
CA THR A 660 -8.41 -14.28 -28.60
C THR A 660 -8.83 -14.97 -29.89
N ASP A 661 -9.86 -15.81 -29.85
CA ASP A 661 -10.38 -16.51 -31.05
C ASP A 661 -11.89 -16.70 -30.93
N HIS A 662 -12.52 -17.17 -32.02
CA HIS A 662 -13.96 -17.42 -32.06
C HIS A 662 -14.25 -18.76 -32.77
N ILE A 663 -15.32 -19.40 -32.32
CA ILE A 663 -15.87 -20.63 -32.93
C ILE A 663 -17.35 -20.35 -33.22
N GLY A 664 -17.68 -20.05 -34.48
CA GLY A 664 -18.98 -19.51 -34.82
C GLY A 664 -19.23 -18.17 -34.13
N ASP A 665 -20.33 -18.06 -33.39
CA ASP A 665 -20.67 -16.85 -32.62
C ASP A 665 -20.04 -16.80 -31.20
N PHE A 666 -19.33 -17.87 -30.80
CA PHE A 666 -18.67 -17.95 -29.49
C PHE A 666 -17.25 -17.39 -29.57
N THR A 667 -17.00 -16.27 -28.90
CA THR A 667 -15.67 -15.67 -28.73
C THR A 667 -15.07 -16.09 -27.40
N TYR A 668 -13.82 -16.52 -27.39
CA TYR A 668 -13.07 -16.87 -26.19
C TYR A 668 -11.73 -16.17 -26.15
N GLN A 669 -11.29 -15.86 -24.94
CA GLN A 669 -10.01 -15.25 -24.66
C GLN A 669 -9.29 -16.04 -23.55
N ILE A 670 -8.03 -16.37 -23.80
CA ILE A 670 -7.15 -17.02 -22.82
C ILE A 670 -5.90 -16.15 -22.69
N GLY A 671 -5.64 -15.65 -21.51
CA GLY A 671 -4.49 -14.81 -21.25
C GLY A 671 -3.76 -15.21 -19.97
N GLY A 672 -2.49 -14.87 -19.91
CA GLY A 672 -1.66 -15.07 -18.75
C GLY A 672 -0.54 -14.03 -18.69
N GLN A 673 -0.05 -13.79 -17.48
CA GLN A 673 1.09 -12.92 -17.27
C GLN A 673 2.03 -13.51 -16.21
N PHE A 674 3.30 -13.17 -16.38
CA PHE A 674 4.36 -13.58 -15.48
C PHE A 674 5.31 -12.39 -15.26
N SER A 675 5.69 -12.14 -14.01
CA SER A 675 6.69 -11.15 -13.66
C SER A 675 7.66 -11.73 -12.65
N PHE A 676 8.94 -11.57 -12.94
CA PHE A 676 10.04 -11.92 -12.04
C PHE A 676 10.84 -10.67 -11.74
N ALA A 677 11.06 -10.38 -10.46
CA ALA A 677 11.86 -9.25 -9.99
C ALA A 677 12.79 -9.71 -8.88
N ARG A 678 14.06 -9.34 -8.97
CA ARG A 678 15.05 -9.55 -7.92
C ARG A 678 15.86 -8.27 -7.71
N ASN A 679 16.19 -8.00 -6.46
CA ASN A 679 17.10 -6.92 -6.09
C ASN A 679 18.27 -7.46 -5.27
N GLU A 680 19.37 -6.71 -5.24
CA GLU A 680 20.57 -7.02 -4.51
C GLU A 680 21.20 -5.74 -3.96
N ILE A 681 21.49 -5.72 -2.68
CA ILE A 681 22.21 -4.64 -2.01
C ILE A 681 23.70 -4.76 -2.38
N ILE A 682 24.21 -3.77 -3.10
CA ILE A 682 25.64 -3.71 -3.48
C ILE A 682 26.43 -2.94 -2.43
N GLU A 683 25.83 -1.86 -1.90
CA GLU A 683 26.44 -1.03 -0.85
C GLU A 683 25.35 -0.45 0.05
N MET A 684 25.55 -0.47 1.35
CA MET A 684 24.60 0.10 2.31
C MET A 684 25.27 0.69 3.57
N ASN A 685 26.57 0.91 3.53
CA ASN A 685 27.35 1.40 4.67
C ASN A 685 27.15 0.50 5.93
N GLU A 686 27.26 -0.81 5.73
CA GLU A 686 27.03 -1.82 6.76
C GLU A 686 28.17 -1.84 7.77
N GLU A 687 27.84 -1.99 9.07
CA GLU A 687 28.83 -2.27 10.10
C GLU A 687 29.63 -3.52 9.77
N TYR A 688 30.93 -3.55 10.14
CA TYR A 688 31.74 -4.74 9.96
C TYR A 688 31.10 -5.97 10.60
N ARG A 689 30.87 -7.01 9.80
CA ARG A 689 30.37 -8.32 10.22
C ARG A 689 31.48 -9.34 10.06
N PRO A 690 31.83 -10.09 11.14
CA PRO A 690 32.93 -11.06 11.09
C PRO A 690 32.63 -12.27 10.19
N TYR A 691 31.34 -12.53 9.90
CA TYR A 691 30.90 -13.67 9.10
C TYR A 691 30.01 -13.24 7.96
N ASP A 692 30.16 -13.87 6.79
CA ASP A 692 29.42 -13.50 5.58
C ASP A 692 27.91 -13.68 5.72
N TYR A 693 27.46 -14.71 6.47
CA TYR A 693 26.04 -14.98 6.72
C TYR A 693 25.35 -13.91 7.60
N LEU A 694 26.08 -13.01 8.22
CA LEU A 694 25.55 -11.85 8.95
C LEU A 694 25.45 -10.59 8.10
N LYS A 695 26.06 -10.58 6.91
CA LYS A 695 26.05 -9.44 6.02
C LYS A 695 24.69 -9.32 5.34
N ARG A 696 24.22 -8.10 5.21
CA ARG A 696 23.08 -7.77 4.37
C ARG A 696 23.46 -7.42 2.95
N THR A 697 24.67 -6.89 2.76
CA THR A 697 25.29 -6.64 1.45
C THR A 697 25.43 -7.96 0.69
N GLY A 698 25.01 -7.99 -0.59
CA GLY A 698 24.92 -9.21 -1.41
C GLY A 698 23.57 -9.93 -1.33
N HIS A 699 22.66 -9.47 -0.47
CA HIS A 699 21.32 -10.03 -0.30
C HIS A 699 20.22 -9.06 -0.73
N SER A 700 19.00 -9.56 -0.83
CA SER A 700 17.84 -8.73 -1.19
C SER A 700 17.44 -7.79 -0.04
N VAL A 701 16.91 -6.62 -0.40
CA VAL A 701 16.32 -5.69 0.56
C VAL A 701 15.16 -6.39 1.28
N GLY A 702 15.17 -6.33 2.62
CA GLY A 702 14.13 -6.94 3.44
C GLY A 702 14.27 -8.46 3.61
N GLN A 703 15.39 -9.07 3.19
CA GLN A 703 15.65 -10.49 3.47
C GLN A 703 15.66 -10.73 4.98
N ILE A 704 14.94 -11.77 5.38
CA ILE A 704 14.86 -12.20 6.78
C ILE A 704 16.14 -12.99 7.12
N PHE A 705 16.78 -12.59 8.20
CA PHE A 705 17.91 -13.33 8.80
C PHE A 705 17.44 -13.95 10.11
N GLY A 706 17.73 -15.21 10.32
CA GLY A 706 17.31 -15.94 11.52
C GLY A 706 18.21 -17.13 11.79
N TYR A 707 17.91 -17.83 12.85
CA TYR A 707 18.55 -19.10 13.18
C TYR A 707 17.78 -20.24 12.52
N GLU A 708 18.50 -21.21 11.97
CA GLU A 708 17.91 -22.48 11.56
C GLU A 708 17.74 -23.36 12.80
N VAL A 709 16.51 -23.81 13.04
CA VAL A 709 16.19 -24.69 14.18
C VAL A 709 16.48 -26.14 13.79
N GLU A 710 17.42 -26.79 14.46
CA GLU A 710 17.74 -28.19 14.21
C GLU A 710 16.74 -29.14 14.88
N GLY A 711 16.18 -28.76 16.02
CA GLY A 711 15.23 -29.59 16.71
C GLY A 711 14.85 -29.11 18.10
N ILE A 712 14.12 -29.93 18.79
CA ILE A 712 13.73 -29.76 20.19
C ILE A 712 14.39 -30.89 20.98
N TYR A 713 15.09 -30.61 22.07
CA TYR A 713 15.64 -31.61 22.94
C TYR A 713 14.55 -32.57 23.45
N GLN A 714 14.79 -33.86 23.31
CA GLN A 714 13.84 -34.91 23.68
C GLN A 714 14.12 -35.51 25.08
N SER A 715 15.31 -35.28 25.63
CA SER A 715 15.69 -35.80 26.94
C SER A 715 16.68 -34.87 27.66
N GLN A 716 16.82 -35.08 28.98
CA GLN A 716 17.81 -34.38 29.81
C GLN A 716 19.23 -34.74 29.38
N GLU A 717 19.48 -36.00 28.94
CA GLU A 717 20.78 -36.45 28.47
C GLU A 717 21.23 -35.66 27.22
N GLU A 718 20.34 -35.36 26.29
CA GLU A 718 20.64 -34.50 25.13
C GLU A 718 21.02 -33.06 25.56
N ILE A 719 20.33 -32.51 26.55
CA ILE A 719 20.64 -31.19 27.11
C ILE A 719 22.01 -31.18 27.77
N ASP A 720 22.35 -32.24 28.54
CA ASP A 720 23.60 -32.36 29.29
C ASP A 720 24.80 -32.61 28.37
N GLN A 721 24.58 -33.21 27.20
CA GLN A 721 25.63 -33.51 26.21
C GLN A 721 25.93 -32.32 25.26
N ARG A 722 25.18 -31.21 25.35
CA ARG A 722 25.46 -30.05 24.50
C ARG A 722 26.82 -29.43 24.78
N ASP A 723 27.51 -28.99 23.71
CA ASP A 723 28.85 -28.40 23.81
C ASP A 723 28.85 -26.97 24.39
N VAL A 724 27.69 -26.29 24.37
CA VAL A 724 27.58 -24.88 24.80
C VAL A 724 26.69 -24.82 26.04
N LYS A 725 27.24 -24.39 27.15
CA LYS A 725 26.46 -24.03 28.36
C LYS A 725 25.86 -22.65 28.17
N VAL A 726 24.61 -22.58 27.76
CA VAL A 726 23.83 -21.33 27.78
C VAL A 726 23.25 -21.20 29.18
N GLY A 727 23.68 -20.19 29.95
CA GLY A 727 23.19 -19.74 31.26
C GLY A 727 22.20 -20.65 32.04
N SER A 728 21.75 -20.26 33.20
CA SER A 728 20.94 -21.07 34.13
C SER A 728 19.48 -21.39 33.65
N ILE A 729 19.13 -21.21 32.39
CA ILE A 729 17.81 -21.52 31.87
C ILE A 729 17.94 -22.79 31.00
N ASN A 730 17.26 -23.85 31.40
CA ASN A 730 17.13 -25.06 30.61
C ASN A 730 16.20 -24.79 29.43
N SER A 731 16.78 -24.41 28.28
CA SER A 731 16.03 -24.22 27.05
C SER A 731 15.76 -25.60 26.43
N ILE A 732 14.50 -25.89 26.13
CA ILE A 732 14.11 -27.09 25.37
C ILE A 732 14.42 -26.95 23.87
N PHE A 733 14.77 -25.72 23.40
CA PHE A 733 15.15 -25.46 22.03
C PHE A 733 16.66 -25.30 21.89
N TYR A 734 17.20 -25.85 20.83
CA TYR A 734 18.57 -25.58 20.41
C TYR A 734 18.62 -25.07 18.98
N PHE A 735 19.51 -24.11 18.75
CA PHE A 735 19.67 -23.47 17.47
C PHE A 735 21.11 -23.64 17.01
N LEU A 736 21.30 -24.13 15.79
CA LEU A 736 22.60 -24.05 15.12
C LEU A 736 22.71 -22.69 14.41
N HIS A 737 23.90 -22.14 14.52
CA HIS A 737 24.30 -20.93 13.85
C HIS A 737 24.68 -21.24 12.39
N LYS A 738 23.66 -21.57 11.55
CA LYS A 738 23.83 -21.70 10.12
C LYS A 738 23.00 -20.62 9.45
N ALA A 739 23.62 -19.78 8.67
CA ALA A 739 22.87 -18.90 7.77
C ALA A 739 22.20 -19.79 6.73
N ALA A 740 20.89 -19.66 6.57
CA ALA A 740 20.22 -20.23 5.42
C ALA A 740 20.77 -19.56 4.16
N GLU A 741 21.33 -20.34 3.23
CA GLU A 741 21.72 -19.88 1.91
C GLU A 741 20.50 -19.50 1.06
#